data_f4fa67e19922e122ef377c2c6930d373
#
_entry.id   f4fa67e19922e122ef377c2c6930d373
#
_cell.length_a   1.000
_cell.length_b   1.000
_cell.length_c   1.000
_cell.angle_alpha   90.00
_cell.angle_beta   90.00
_cell.angle_gamma   90.00
#
_symmetry.space_group_name_H-M   'P 1'
#
loop_
_entity.id
_entity.type
_entity.pdbx_description
1 polymer ?
#
loop_
_entity_poly.entity_id
_entity_poly.type
_entity_poly.pdbx_seq_one_letter_code
_entity_poly.pdbx_strand_id
1 'polypeptide(L)'
;MKKILSLLVTVFACQCVLGQALQLKGLIMSSSKQPVEFANVVLRNNDSVFVTGGITDDKGRFNMNNLHKGAYKLQISCLGYETRTLELKDFTKNIDLGRIEIDSTSIALNEVVVTGANVINKVDRKVVLPSASQLKSSTNGFDLLQRLNLNRIDIDLLRNAVSGAGGGEVQLRINGVKASVEEIKSIRPEDIVRIEHYEEPGARYQNAEAVIDYIVRRRNSGGYVSANLSNSFQFPFGDNNFNAKLNHNKSEFGVFYSGSYRGIDEMYRNNSEEFHMADGRVLNRIEEGSPDWWKMNWQYMHLNYSYQEPDKWFFNATVRNQINDIPRENHTSKLYWLHSSSEAMNMIEKSSSETHIPSVDLYFQSNLKNQQFLMFNLVGTYIDTGKKRYYSEMTGNETLTELLSDIDGNKYSVIGEGIYEKGFKSGSLSAGIKHTQSYTDNTYTGSTNAESTMKQAETYLYAEFKGKVKRFNYSLGIGGTRSWMSAQGNGYQDYTLRPTISLKYNLTEQSSIKYTANLYSSSPSLSDLENVEQIVDSMQIRRGNSQLKPYMVYAHSLNYEMSKGIFNGGVYVGHRYSDNPIMESTTLENGKFVRSMENQKSWQRLNTEVSISVKPFKDLLTMKFSGGMAHFDSRGLNYHHTYTNWYYNGTINATYKDWSLYGNIKKGRNNFYGETMSRNENFHVIGMNYRHKSLTLGMMTLNPFTKTWKGGDDNYNALAPSKERIYIGNLSRMMVFSVSYNFNFGRKFSSVEKRLNNEDKDSGVLDAGK
;
A
#
# COMPACT_ATOMS: atom_id res chain seq x y z
N MET A 1 -52.19 -17.87 31.93
CA MET A 1 -50.72 -17.77 32.04
C MET A 1 -50.03 -19.04 32.52
N LYS A 2 -50.48 -19.79 33.52
CA LYS A 2 -49.82 -21.04 33.98
C LYS A 2 -49.77 -22.20 32.93
N LYS A 3 -50.74 -22.32 32.04
CA LYS A 3 -50.78 -23.35 30.99
C LYS A 3 -49.82 -23.04 29.78
N ILE A 4 -49.54 -21.77 29.52
CA ILE A 4 -48.57 -21.35 28.44
C ILE A 4 -47.15 -21.53 28.92
N LEU A 5 -46.87 -21.27 30.22
CA LEU A 5 -45.55 -21.49 30.80
C LEU A 5 -45.18 -22.99 30.89
N SER A 6 -46.16 -23.87 31.14
CA SER A 6 -45.94 -25.33 31.13
C SER A 6 -45.66 -25.85 29.75
N LEU A 7 -46.29 -25.31 28.68
CA LEU A 7 -46.03 -25.71 27.29
C LEU A 7 -44.65 -25.24 26.80
N LEU A 8 -44.21 -24.07 27.23
CA LEU A 8 -42.86 -23.59 26.90
C LEU A 8 -41.74 -24.35 27.62
N VAL A 9 -41.95 -24.82 28.83
CA VAL A 9 -41.00 -25.70 29.56
C VAL A 9 -40.93 -27.10 28.95
N THR A 10 -42.05 -27.62 28.44
CA THR A 10 -42.07 -28.96 27.79
C THR A 10 -41.44 -28.92 26.40
N VAL A 11 -41.54 -27.80 25.67
CA VAL A 11 -40.86 -27.64 24.36
C VAL A 11 -39.35 -27.42 24.54
N PHE A 12 -38.92 -26.82 25.67
CA PHE A 12 -37.49 -26.62 25.97
C PHE A 12 -36.81 -27.91 26.50
N ALA A 13 -37.55 -28.84 27.07
CA ALA A 13 -37.03 -30.10 27.61
C ALA A 13 -36.84 -31.20 26.54
N CYS A 14 -37.37 -31.03 25.32
CA CYS A 14 -37.29 -32.02 24.23
C CYS A 14 -36.12 -31.83 23.26
N GLN A 15 -35.17 -30.93 23.53
CA GLN A 15 -33.99 -30.66 22.66
C GLN A 15 -32.66 -31.15 23.21
N CYS A 16 -32.62 -32.02 24.22
CA CYS A 16 -31.39 -32.62 24.71
C CYS A 16 -31.23 -34.10 24.30
N VAL A 17 -31.32 -34.40 23.01
CA VAL A 17 -30.59 -35.57 22.46
C VAL A 17 -29.21 -35.07 22.11
N LEU A 18 -28.32 -34.96 23.10
CA LEU A 18 -26.89 -34.75 22.93
C LEU A 18 -26.31 -36.02 22.26
N GLY A 19 -26.31 -36.04 20.94
CA GLY A 19 -25.38 -36.89 20.20
C GLY A 19 -23.97 -36.52 20.68
N GLN A 20 -23.16 -37.46 21.14
CA GLN A 20 -21.77 -37.23 21.55
C GLN A 20 -21.02 -36.60 20.38
N ALA A 21 -20.76 -35.31 20.47
CA ALA A 21 -19.97 -34.59 19.50
C ALA A 21 -18.51 -35.04 19.60
N LEU A 22 -17.99 -35.66 18.56
CA LEU A 22 -16.64 -36.20 18.51
C LEU A 22 -15.66 -35.16 17.98
N GLN A 23 -14.38 -35.35 18.33
CA GLN A 23 -13.28 -34.47 17.97
C GLN A 23 -12.21 -35.22 17.17
N LEU A 24 -11.72 -34.61 16.11
CA LEU A 24 -10.56 -35.04 15.32
C LEU A 24 -9.47 -33.97 15.36
N LYS A 25 -8.28 -34.33 15.78
CA LYS A 25 -7.13 -33.43 15.81
C LYS A 25 -5.85 -34.09 15.32
N GLY A 26 -4.86 -33.28 14.96
CA GLY A 26 -3.55 -33.75 14.51
C GLY A 26 -2.58 -32.61 14.27
N LEU A 27 -1.36 -32.96 13.90
CA LEU A 27 -0.23 -32.07 13.66
C LEU A 27 0.35 -32.36 12.27
N ILE A 28 0.31 -31.39 11.36
CA ILE A 28 0.86 -31.52 10.01
C ILE A 28 2.32 -31.01 10.03
N MET A 29 3.21 -31.86 9.56
CA MET A 29 4.66 -31.57 9.45
C MET A 29 5.11 -31.78 8.01
N SER A 30 6.14 -31.03 7.60
CA SER A 30 6.85 -31.33 6.36
C SER A 30 7.83 -32.47 6.54
N SER A 31 8.32 -33.08 5.45
CA SER A 31 9.41 -34.06 5.46
C SER A 31 10.70 -33.53 6.11
N SER A 32 10.89 -32.21 6.15
CA SER A 32 11.97 -31.55 6.89
C SER A 32 11.67 -31.32 8.39
N LYS A 33 10.61 -31.94 8.92
CA LYS A 33 10.16 -31.84 10.32
C LYS A 33 9.79 -30.42 10.78
N GLN A 34 9.40 -29.55 9.86
CA GLN A 34 8.86 -28.22 10.17
C GLN A 34 7.32 -28.28 10.21
N PRO A 35 6.65 -27.56 11.13
CA PRO A 35 5.20 -27.49 11.13
C PRO A 35 4.71 -26.78 9.86
N VAL A 36 3.66 -27.35 9.24
CA VAL A 36 3.05 -26.76 8.04
C VAL A 36 1.85 -25.91 8.47
N GLU A 37 2.05 -24.61 8.51
CA GLU A 37 1.01 -23.63 8.79
C GLU A 37 0.10 -23.47 7.56
N PHE A 38 -1.20 -23.23 7.78
CA PHE A 38 -2.22 -23.03 6.74
C PHE A 38 -2.43 -24.20 5.77
N ALA A 39 -2.06 -25.42 6.15
CA ALA A 39 -2.50 -26.59 5.40
C ALA A 39 -4.01 -26.73 5.49
N ASN A 40 -4.69 -26.89 4.36
CA ASN A 40 -6.10 -27.20 4.31
C ASN A 40 -6.32 -28.64 4.77
N VAL A 41 -7.18 -28.81 5.74
CA VAL A 41 -7.60 -30.12 6.25
C VAL A 41 -9.09 -30.25 6.04
N VAL A 42 -9.51 -31.14 5.15
CA VAL A 42 -10.90 -31.30 4.71
C VAL A 42 -11.38 -32.69 5.04
N LEU A 43 -12.50 -32.77 5.74
CA LEU A 43 -13.16 -34.05 6.04
C LEU A 43 -14.34 -34.27 5.09
N ARG A 44 -14.35 -35.39 4.43
CA ARG A 44 -15.44 -35.84 3.53
C ARG A 44 -16.03 -37.15 4.02
N ASN A 45 -17.31 -37.42 3.72
CA ASN A 45 -17.88 -38.72 3.94
C ASN A 45 -17.42 -39.72 2.84
N ASN A 46 -17.85 -40.97 2.91
CA ASN A 46 -17.49 -42.00 1.91
C ASN A 46 -17.92 -41.62 0.50
N ASP A 47 -19.03 -40.91 0.34
CA ASP A 47 -19.55 -40.44 -0.95
C ASP A 47 -18.80 -39.16 -1.45
N SER A 48 -17.67 -38.84 -0.83
CA SER A 48 -16.86 -37.65 -1.14
C SER A 48 -17.57 -36.31 -0.92
N VAL A 49 -18.68 -36.27 -0.21
CA VAL A 49 -19.41 -35.07 0.17
C VAL A 49 -18.65 -34.38 1.31
N PHE A 50 -18.49 -33.06 1.22
CA PHE A 50 -17.86 -32.24 2.24
C PHE A 50 -18.64 -32.26 3.55
N VAL A 51 -17.98 -32.59 4.66
CA VAL A 51 -18.52 -32.60 6.01
C VAL A 51 -18.08 -31.36 6.80
N THR A 52 -16.80 -31.18 6.92
CA THR A 52 -16.19 -30.01 7.57
C THR A 52 -14.77 -29.80 7.06
N GLY A 53 -14.20 -28.65 7.32
CA GLY A 53 -12.82 -28.35 6.96
C GLY A 53 -12.25 -27.23 7.83
N GLY A 54 -10.93 -27.16 7.90
CA GLY A 54 -10.18 -26.14 8.61
C GLY A 54 -8.78 -26.01 8.05
N ILE A 55 -7.99 -25.18 8.66
CA ILE A 55 -6.57 -24.98 8.34
C ILE A 55 -5.71 -25.19 9.58
N THR A 56 -4.48 -25.58 9.37
CA THR A 56 -3.51 -25.71 10.46
C THR A 56 -3.07 -24.35 11.03
N ASP A 57 -2.81 -24.32 12.34
CA ASP A 57 -2.26 -23.15 13.03
C ASP A 57 -0.75 -22.99 12.75
N ASP A 58 -0.12 -21.96 13.36
CA ASP A 58 1.31 -21.65 13.27
C ASP A 58 2.24 -22.79 13.76
N LYS A 59 1.67 -23.78 14.47
CA LYS A 59 2.38 -24.99 14.92
C LYS A 59 2.00 -26.21 14.09
N GLY A 60 1.31 -26.03 12.96
CA GLY A 60 0.85 -27.09 12.09
C GLY A 60 -0.31 -27.90 12.65
N ARG A 61 -1.00 -27.47 13.72
CA ARG A 61 -2.08 -28.22 14.36
C ARG A 61 -3.43 -27.87 13.77
N PHE A 62 -4.28 -28.90 13.62
CA PHE A 62 -5.68 -28.73 13.29
C PHE A 62 -6.58 -29.39 14.34
N ASN A 63 -7.80 -28.88 14.47
CA ASN A 63 -8.81 -29.43 15.37
C ASN A 63 -10.20 -29.24 14.75
N MET A 64 -10.92 -30.36 14.61
CA MET A 64 -12.30 -30.42 14.10
C MET A 64 -13.22 -30.94 15.19
N ASN A 65 -14.24 -30.18 15.53
CA ASN A 65 -15.20 -30.48 16.59
C ASN A 65 -16.57 -30.76 15.99
N ASN A 66 -17.49 -31.27 16.81
CA ASN A 66 -18.89 -31.56 16.45
C ASN A 66 -19.05 -32.57 15.30
N LEU A 67 -18.18 -33.58 15.27
CA LEU A 67 -18.26 -34.65 14.29
C LEU A 67 -19.22 -35.77 14.78
N HIS A 68 -19.88 -36.39 13.85
CA HIS A 68 -20.71 -37.56 14.11
C HIS A 68 -19.93 -38.88 13.91
N LYS A 69 -20.43 -39.98 14.46
CA LYS A 69 -19.88 -41.29 14.18
C LYS A 69 -20.06 -41.65 12.69
N GLY A 70 -19.03 -42.23 12.08
CA GLY A 70 -19.08 -42.57 10.67
C GLY A 70 -17.73 -42.92 10.07
N ALA A 71 -17.71 -43.18 8.79
CA ALA A 71 -16.45 -43.31 8.03
C ALA A 71 -16.19 -42.04 7.23
N TYR A 72 -14.92 -41.58 7.22
CA TYR A 72 -14.53 -40.34 6.62
C TYR A 72 -13.24 -40.49 5.83
N LYS A 73 -13.04 -39.56 4.88
CA LYS A 73 -11.75 -39.30 4.20
C LYS A 73 -11.24 -37.95 4.63
N LEU A 74 -10.07 -37.91 5.28
CA LEU A 74 -9.37 -36.70 5.65
C LEU A 74 -8.38 -36.34 4.56
N GLN A 75 -8.62 -35.26 3.85
CA GLN A 75 -7.73 -34.72 2.81
C GLN A 75 -6.94 -33.57 3.37
N ILE A 76 -5.62 -33.65 3.28
CA ILE A 76 -4.68 -32.63 3.72
C ILE A 76 -3.98 -32.09 2.48
N SER A 77 -4.08 -30.80 2.25
CA SER A 77 -3.45 -30.15 1.11
C SER A 77 -2.85 -28.80 1.53
N CYS A 78 -1.67 -28.52 1.04
CA CYS A 78 -1.01 -27.24 1.22
C CYS A 78 -0.28 -26.89 -0.07
N LEU A 79 -0.25 -25.60 -0.39
CA LEU A 79 0.45 -25.14 -1.58
C LEU A 79 1.94 -25.47 -1.48
N GLY A 80 2.46 -26.28 -2.42
CA GLY A 80 3.84 -26.77 -2.45
C GLY A 80 4.10 -28.08 -1.74
N TYR A 81 3.04 -28.76 -1.31
CA TYR A 81 3.10 -30.09 -0.77
C TYR A 81 2.18 -31.03 -1.54
N GLU A 82 2.51 -32.30 -1.54
CA GLU A 82 1.62 -33.33 -2.09
C GLU A 82 0.35 -33.44 -1.25
N THR A 83 -0.79 -33.55 -1.91
CA THR A 83 -2.05 -33.78 -1.22
C THR A 83 -2.06 -35.17 -0.60
N ARG A 84 -2.20 -35.25 0.71
CA ARG A 84 -2.31 -36.53 1.43
C ARG A 84 -3.73 -36.79 1.83
N THR A 85 -4.22 -38.00 1.56
CA THR A 85 -5.56 -38.46 1.96
C THR A 85 -5.43 -39.60 2.95
N LEU A 86 -6.11 -39.50 4.07
CA LEU A 86 -6.20 -40.54 5.10
C LEU A 86 -7.63 -41.04 5.22
N GLU A 87 -7.82 -42.34 5.21
CA GLU A 87 -9.15 -42.96 5.43
C GLU A 87 -9.37 -43.23 6.92
N LEU A 88 -10.48 -42.75 7.45
CA LEU A 88 -10.95 -42.94 8.82
C LEU A 88 -12.17 -43.88 8.77
N LYS A 89 -11.92 -45.18 8.79
CA LYS A 89 -12.97 -46.20 8.56
C LYS A 89 -13.99 -46.31 9.70
N ASP A 90 -13.55 -46.13 10.95
CA ASP A 90 -14.36 -46.26 12.16
C ASP A 90 -14.18 -45.07 13.10
N PHE A 91 -14.77 -43.91 12.77
CA PHE A 91 -14.73 -42.74 13.62
C PHE A 91 -15.85 -42.82 14.68
N THR A 92 -15.58 -43.46 15.81
CA THR A 92 -16.56 -43.72 16.88
C THR A 92 -16.21 -43.06 18.21
N LYS A 93 -14.96 -42.50 18.34
CA LYS A 93 -14.44 -41.81 19.52
C LYS A 93 -13.54 -40.64 19.08
N ASN A 94 -13.19 -39.79 20.02
CA ASN A 94 -12.19 -38.73 19.76
C ASN A 94 -10.86 -39.32 19.26
N ILE A 95 -10.34 -38.80 18.15
CA ILE A 95 -9.08 -39.27 17.56
C ILE A 95 -8.08 -38.14 17.53
N ASP A 96 -6.86 -38.43 18.01
CA ASP A 96 -5.68 -37.65 17.77
C ASP A 96 -4.80 -38.43 16.78
N LEU A 97 -4.66 -37.92 15.56
CA LEU A 97 -3.85 -38.53 14.50
C LEU A 97 -2.34 -38.35 14.71
N GLY A 98 -1.93 -37.63 15.76
CA GLY A 98 -0.52 -37.36 16.02
C GLY A 98 0.11 -36.55 14.89
N ARG A 99 1.37 -36.91 14.54
CA ARG A 99 2.11 -36.27 13.44
C ARG A 99 1.75 -36.89 12.11
N ILE A 100 1.39 -36.05 11.16
CA ILE A 100 1.12 -36.40 9.76
C ILE A 100 2.13 -35.66 8.91
N GLU A 101 3.01 -36.39 8.24
CA GLU A 101 4.00 -35.79 7.34
C GLU A 101 3.40 -35.64 5.93
N ILE A 102 3.66 -34.47 5.29
CA ILE A 102 3.35 -34.21 3.90
C ILE A 102 4.62 -33.85 3.14
N ASP A 103 4.80 -34.45 1.98
CA ASP A 103 5.99 -34.26 1.16
C ASP A 103 5.89 -32.99 0.32
N SER A 104 7.02 -32.28 0.16
CA SER A 104 7.07 -31.14 -0.74
C SER A 104 7.04 -31.60 -2.20
N THR A 105 6.21 -30.99 -3.02
CA THR A 105 6.11 -31.35 -4.45
C THR A 105 6.54 -30.20 -5.36
N SER A 106 7.17 -30.58 -6.46
CA SER A 106 7.51 -29.66 -7.54
C SER A 106 6.45 -29.61 -8.66
N ILE A 107 5.35 -30.35 -8.51
CA ILE A 107 4.36 -30.53 -9.58
C ILE A 107 3.43 -29.30 -9.65
N ALA A 108 3.14 -28.93 -10.90
CA ALA A 108 2.16 -27.93 -11.27
C ALA A 108 0.80 -28.22 -10.60
N LEU A 109 0.15 -27.16 -10.15
CA LEU A 109 -1.17 -27.11 -9.56
C LEU A 109 -2.18 -28.04 -10.25
N ASN A 110 -2.30 -29.28 -9.80
CA ASN A 110 -3.55 -30.00 -9.94
C ASN A 110 -4.52 -29.39 -8.94
N GLU A 111 -5.73 -29.14 -9.39
CA GLU A 111 -6.81 -28.41 -8.75
C GLU A 111 -6.98 -28.75 -7.26
N VAL A 112 -6.30 -28.01 -6.37
CA VAL A 112 -6.55 -28.05 -4.94
C VAL A 112 -7.81 -27.24 -4.70
N VAL A 113 -8.95 -27.93 -4.57
CA VAL A 113 -10.21 -27.30 -4.18
C VAL A 113 -10.09 -26.83 -2.74
N VAL A 114 -9.72 -25.55 -2.56
CA VAL A 114 -9.67 -24.89 -1.26
C VAL A 114 -11.12 -24.64 -0.81
N THR A 115 -11.62 -25.43 0.10
CA THR A 115 -12.92 -25.22 0.76
C THR A 115 -12.81 -24.43 2.07
N GLY A 116 -11.62 -23.92 2.40
CA GLY A 116 -11.35 -23.05 3.55
C GLY A 116 -11.52 -21.55 3.24
N ALA A 117 -11.57 -20.72 4.28
CA ALA A 117 -11.61 -19.28 4.13
C ALA A 117 -10.32 -18.77 3.46
N ASN A 118 -10.43 -18.01 2.37
CA ASN A 118 -9.27 -17.41 1.69
C ASN A 118 -8.67 -16.22 2.48
N VAL A 119 -9.31 -15.81 3.55
CA VAL A 119 -8.87 -14.72 4.43
C VAL A 119 -8.94 -15.17 5.88
N ILE A 120 -7.81 -15.07 6.59
CA ILE A 120 -7.68 -15.43 7.99
C ILE A 120 -7.38 -14.18 8.78
N ASN A 121 -8.26 -13.85 9.70
CA ASN A 121 -8.12 -12.65 10.52
C ASN A 121 -7.24 -12.94 11.74
N LYS A 122 -6.02 -12.39 11.80
CA LYS A 122 -5.15 -12.36 12.99
C LYS A 122 -5.42 -11.08 13.82
N VAL A 123 -4.82 -10.95 14.99
CA VAL A 123 -5.02 -9.77 15.85
C VAL A 123 -4.45 -8.50 15.21
N ASP A 124 -3.33 -8.62 14.53
CA ASP A 124 -2.55 -7.54 13.94
C ASP A 124 -2.70 -7.44 12.42
N ARG A 125 -3.16 -8.51 11.74
CA ARG A 125 -3.22 -8.55 10.28
C ARG A 125 -4.30 -9.50 9.75
N LYS A 126 -4.61 -9.35 8.48
CA LYS A 126 -5.33 -10.33 7.67
C LYS A 126 -4.32 -11.15 6.87
N VAL A 127 -4.46 -12.46 6.90
CA VAL A 127 -3.70 -13.36 6.02
C VAL A 127 -4.60 -13.72 4.86
N VAL A 128 -4.22 -13.25 3.67
CA VAL A 128 -4.95 -13.51 2.42
C VAL A 128 -4.24 -14.63 1.68
N LEU A 129 -4.97 -15.70 1.41
CA LEU A 129 -4.50 -16.84 0.62
C LEU A 129 -5.03 -16.68 -0.81
N PRO A 130 -4.18 -16.27 -1.78
CA PRO A 130 -4.61 -16.17 -3.16
C PRO A 130 -5.06 -17.52 -3.68
N SER A 131 -6.19 -17.55 -4.41
CA SER A 131 -6.67 -18.78 -5.02
C SER A 131 -5.77 -19.20 -6.20
N ALA A 132 -5.81 -20.49 -6.56
CA ALA A 132 -5.07 -20.98 -7.71
C ALA A 132 -5.42 -20.23 -9.00
N SER A 133 -6.70 -19.84 -9.16
CA SER A 133 -7.16 -19.05 -10.30
C SER A 133 -6.58 -17.62 -10.28
N GLN A 134 -6.53 -16.96 -9.12
CA GLN A 134 -5.92 -15.63 -8.98
C GLN A 134 -4.42 -15.66 -9.29
N LEU A 135 -3.69 -16.66 -8.77
CA LEU A 135 -2.27 -16.86 -9.08
C LEU A 135 -2.03 -17.15 -10.57
N LYS A 136 -2.87 -17.99 -11.17
CA LYS A 136 -2.78 -18.35 -12.58
C LYS A 136 -3.10 -17.17 -13.51
N SER A 137 -4.06 -16.33 -13.13
CA SER A 137 -4.50 -15.19 -13.95
C SER A 137 -3.60 -13.96 -13.83
N SER A 138 -2.74 -13.90 -12.81
CA SER A 138 -1.85 -12.77 -12.57
C SER A 138 -0.51 -12.94 -13.29
N THR A 139 0.04 -11.83 -13.77
CA THR A 139 1.35 -11.79 -14.44
C THR A 139 2.51 -11.57 -13.47
N ASN A 140 2.28 -10.84 -12.38
CA ASN A 140 3.26 -10.51 -11.33
C ASN A 140 2.56 -10.20 -9.99
N GLY A 141 3.34 -9.86 -8.96
CA GLY A 141 2.79 -9.55 -7.63
C GLY A 141 1.89 -8.32 -7.60
N PHE A 142 2.15 -7.30 -8.42
CA PHE A 142 1.34 -6.08 -8.46
C PHE A 142 -0.01 -6.33 -9.15
N ASP A 143 -0.05 -7.07 -10.25
CA ASP A 143 -1.29 -7.51 -10.89
C ASP A 143 -2.12 -8.41 -9.96
N LEU A 144 -1.46 -9.27 -9.17
CA LEU A 144 -2.15 -10.05 -8.14
C LEU A 144 -2.79 -9.15 -7.09
N LEU A 145 -2.11 -8.10 -6.61
CA LEU A 145 -2.65 -7.16 -5.63
C LEU A 145 -3.93 -6.49 -6.15
N GLN A 146 -3.91 -6.03 -7.40
CA GLN A 146 -5.05 -5.46 -8.07
C GLN A 146 -6.25 -6.42 -8.09
N ARG A 147 -6.02 -7.69 -8.44
CA ARG A 147 -7.07 -8.73 -8.51
C ARG A 147 -7.61 -9.12 -7.14
N LEU A 148 -6.78 -9.07 -6.11
CA LEU A 148 -7.21 -9.32 -4.73
C LEU A 148 -8.13 -8.22 -4.21
N ASN A 149 -7.98 -7.00 -4.72
CA ASN A 149 -8.76 -5.83 -4.33
C ASN A 149 -8.91 -5.76 -2.80
N LEU A 150 -7.78 -5.58 -2.11
CA LEU A 150 -7.76 -5.53 -0.64
C LEU A 150 -8.55 -4.31 -0.15
N ASN A 151 -9.21 -4.47 0.98
CA ASN A 151 -9.98 -3.38 1.58
C ASN A 151 -9.05 -2.23 1.94
N ARG A 152 -9.50 -0.98 1.70
CA ARG A 152 -8.78 0.25 2.06
C ARG A 152 -7.43 0.44 1.35
N ILE A 153 -7.20 -0.29 0.29
CA ILE A 153 -6.02 -0.14 -0.57
C ILE A 153 -6.49 0.41 -1.91
N ASP A 154 -5.85 1.48 -2.32
CA ASP A 154 -6.04 2.13 -3.60
C ASP A 154 -4.83 1.86 -4.50
N ILE A 155 -5.09 1.50 -5.74
CA ILE A 155 -4.07 1.18 -6.74
C ILE A 155 -4.23 2.13 -7.90
N ASP A 156 -3.18 2.91 -8.17
CA ASP A 156 -3.06 3.79 -9.32
C ASP A 156 -2.21 3.08 -10.39
N LEU A 157 -2.87 2.62 -11.43
CA LEU A 157 -2.21 1.92 -12.55
C LEU A 157 -1.45 2.87 -13.46
N LEU A 158 -1.81 4.16 -13.47
CA LEU A 158 -1.14 5.16 -14.30
C LEU A 158 0.23 5.51 -13.72
N ARG A 159 0.29 5.71 -12.39
CA ARG A 159 1.51 6.08 -11.68
C ARG A 159 2.23 4.87 -11.07
N ASN A 160 1.68 3.65 -11.23
CA ASN A 160 2.18 2.44 -10.57
C ASN A 160 2.33 2.63 -9.04
N ALA A 161 1.31 3.21 -8.41
CA ALA A 161 1.34 3.56 -7.00
C ALA A 161 0.31 2.77 -6.19
N VAL A 162 0.60 2.56 -4.91
CA VAL A 162 -0.30 1.96 -3.93
C VAL A 162 -0.42 2.92 -2.76
N SER A 163 -1.64 3.30 -2.43
CA SER A 163 -1.93 4.21 -1.32
C SER A 163 -3.03 3.65 -0.42
N GLY A 164 -3.06 4.11 0.81
CA GLY A 164 -4.16 3.83 1.72
C GLY A 164 -5.41 4.59 1.31
N ALA A 165 -6.56 4.06 1.66
CA ALA A 165 -7.85 4.73 1.45
C ALA A 165 -7.95 6.09 2.15
N GLY A 166 -7.01 6.42 3.04
CA GLY A 166 -6.84 7.74 3.64
C GLY A 166 -5.87 8.67 2.93
N GLY A 167 -5.28 8.23 1.82
CA GLY A 167 -4.19 8.94 1.15
C GLY A 167 -2.83 8.79 1.85
N GLY A 168 -2.75 8.01 2.95
CA GLY A 168 -1.51 7.75 3.65
C GLY A 168 -0.65 6.68 3.00
N GLU A 169 0.62 6.60 3.40
CA GLU A 169 1.60 5.63 2.89
C GLU A 169 1.14 4.19 3.14
N VAL A 170 1.19 3.36 2.10
CA VAL A 170 1.11 1.92 2.21
C VAL A 170 2.52 1.34 2.06
N GLN A 171 3.02 0.71 3.11
CA GLN A 171 4.29 0.01 3.02
C GLN A 171 4.09 -1.35 2.35
N LEU A 172 4.66 -1.52 1.18
CA LEU A 172 4.77 -2.82 0.53
C LEU A 172 5.97 -3.58 1.10
N ARG A 173 5.84 -4.91 1.23
CA ARG A 173 6.89 -5.76 1.79
C ARG A 173 6.97 -7.09 1.05
N ILE A 174 8.15 -7.69 1.07
CA ILE A 174 8.42 -9.06 0.61
C ILE A 174 9.09 -9.80 1.75
N ASN A 175 8.42 -10.82 2.30
CA ASN A 175 8.92 -11.59 3.45
C ASN A 175 9.34 -10.70 4.63
N GLY A 176 8.51 -9.70 4.94
CA GLY A 176 8.74 -8.73 6.01
C GLY A 176 9.69 -7.59 5.69
N VAL A 177 10.26 -7.52 4.50
CA VAL A 177 11.17 -6.48 4.02
C VAL A 177 10.40 -5.41 3.28
N LYS A 178 10.60 -4.12 3.57
CA LYS A 178 10.02 -3.03 2.78
C LYS A 178 10.49 -3.17 1.33
N ALA A 179 9.56 -3.05 0.39
CA ALA A 179 9.81 -3.23 -1.03
C ALA A 179 9.14 -2.09 -1.82
N SER A 180 9.72 -1.73 -2.93
CA SER A 180 9.09 -0.83 -3.89
C SER A 180 8.01 -1.54 -4.71
N VAL A 181 7.19 -0.78 -5.43
CA VAL A 181 6.21 -1.36 -6.38
C VAL A 181 6.93 -2.18 -7.45
N GLU A 182 8.09 -1.73 -7.89
CA GLU A 182 8.93 -2.40 -8.87
C GLU A 182 9.42 -3.75 -8.35
N GLU A 183 9.83 -3.82 -7.08
CA GLU A 183 10.20 -5.09 -6.44
C GLU A 183 9.01 -6.03 -6.32
N ILE A 184 7.80 -5.52 -6.04
CA ILE A 184 6.57 -6.32 -6.08
C ILE A 184 6.26 -6.83 -7.48
N LYS A 185 6.51 -6.05 -8.53
CA LYS A 185 6.39 -6.50 -9.93
C LYS A 185 7.39 -7.62 -10.28
N SER A 186 8.49 -7.72 -9.54
CA SER A 186 9.46 -8.80 -9.73
C SER A 186 8.96 -10.16 -9.21
N ILE A 187 7.95 -10.18 -8.36
CA ILE A 187 7.43 -11.40 -7.74
C ILE A 187 6.60 -12.17 -8.76
N ARG A 188 6.91 -13.44 -8.93
CA ARG A 188 6.07 -14.33 -9.72
C ARG A 188 4.88 -14.82 -8.87
N PRO A 189 3.67 -14.80 -9.42
CA PRO A 189 2.48 -15.24 -8.68
C PRO A 189 2.62 -16.64 -8.08
N GLU A 190 3.26 -17.57 -8.78
CA GLU A 190 3.43 -18.96 -8.34
C GLU A 190 4.34 -19.11 -7.11
N ASP A 191 5.17 -18.13 -6.82
CA ASP A 191 6.06 -18.15 -5.65
C ASP A 191 5.38 -17.50 -4.44
N ILE A 192 4.24 -16.81 -4.61
CA ILE A 192 3.49 -16.19 -3.51
C ILE A 192 2.73 -17.27 -2.74
N VAL A 193 3.04 -17.40 -1.46
CA VAL A 193 2.36 -18.33 -0.54
C VAL A 193 1.11 -17.70 0.05
N ARG A 194 1.22 -16.45 0.48
CA ARG A 194 0.16 -15.65 1.07
C ARG A 194 0.51 -14.17 1.03
N ILE A 195 -0.47 -13.33 1.29
CA ILE A 195 -0.28 -11.90 1.52
C ILE A 195 -0.76 -11.58 2.93
N GLU A 196 0.07 -10.89 3.69
CA GLU A 196 -0.26 -10.40 5.03
C GLU A 196 -0.62 -8.91 4.93
N HIS A 197 -1.88 -8.58 5.20
CA HIS A 197 -2.41 -7.23 5.12
C HIS A 197 -2.66 -6.67 6.51
N TYR A 198 -1.85 -5.70 6.92
CA TYR A 198 -1.98 -4.97 8.17
C TYR A 198 -2.77 -3.69 7.88
N GLU A 199 -4.07 -3.72 8.14
CA GLU A 199 -4.95 -2.57 7.92
C GLU A 199 -4.73 -1.45 8.94
N GLU A 200 -4.25 -1.81 10.12
CA GLU A 200 -3.85 -0.92 11.20
C GLU A 200 -2.50 -1.42 11.72
N PRO A 201 -1.40 -0.92 11.15
CA PRO A 201 -0.06 -1.38 11.51
C PRO A 201 0.28 -1.07 12.97
N GLY A 202 1.00 -2.00 13.63
CA GLY A 202 1.48 -1.83 15.00
C GLY A 202 2.70 -0.90 15.12
N ALA A 203 3.22 -0.78 16.33
CA ALA A 203 4.32 0.13 16.69
C ALA A 203 5.54 0.03 15.77
N ARG A 204 5.86 -1.17 15.29
CA ARG A 204 6.97 -1.45 14.37
C ARG A 204 6.90 -0.67 13.04
N TYR A 205 5.70 -0.38 12.54
CA TYR A 205 5.52 0.18 11.20
C TYR A 205 5.37 1.70 11.18
N GLN A 206 5.62 2.35 12.30
CA GLN A 206 5.57 3.80 12.46
C GLN A 206 4.24 4.43 11.97
N ASN A 207 4.32 5.31 10.95
CA ASN A 207 3.20 6.13 10.48
C ASN A 207 2.46 5.53 9.27
N ALA A 208 2.78 4.29 8.86
CA ALA A 208 2.12 3.66 7.74
C ALA A 208 0.61 3.53 7.97
N GLU A 209 -0.20 3.91 6.97
CA GLU A 209 -1.66 3.71 7.02
C GLU A 209 -2.03 2.23 6.87
N ALA A 210 -1.26 1.49 6.06
CA ALA A 210 -1.38 0.05 5.92
C ALA A 210 -0.03 -0.58 5.57
N VAL A 211 0.08 -1.90 5.78
CA VAL A 211 1.23 -2.69 5.32
C VAL A 211 0.73 -3.91 4.55
N ILE A 212 1.34 -4.18 3.41
CA ILE A 212 1.07 -5.36 2.58
C ILE A 212 2.36 -6.14 2.44
N ASP A 213 2.42 -7.33 3.04
CA ASP A 213 3.59 -8.19 3.02
C ASP A 213 3.35 -9.44 2.19
N TYR A 214 4.13 -9.61 1.14
CA TYR A 214 4.12 -10.77 0.26
C TYR A 214 5.01 -11.85 0.82
N ILE A 215 4.44 -12.93 1.31
CA ILE A 215 5.21 -14.10 1.75
C ILE A 215 5.47 -15.00 0.55
N VAL A 216 6.75 -15.05 0.15
CA VAL A 216 7.22 -15.65 -1.10
C VAL A 216 8.16 -16.81 -0.79
N ARG A 217 8.05 -17.89 -1.55
CA ARG A 217 8.96 -19.04 -1.45
C ARG A 217 10.32 -18.75 -2.05
N ARG A 218 11.33 -19.39 -1.50
CA ARG A 218 12.67 -19.45 -2.11
C ARG A 218 12.99 -20.87 -2.62
N ARG A 219 14.01 -20.97 -3.45
CA ARG A 219 14.51 -22.23 -4.02
C ARG A 219 15.93 -22.49 -3.53
N ASN A 220 16.28 -23.73 -3.20
CA ASN A 220 17.64 -24.09 -2.78
C ASN A 220 18.58 -24.29 -3.98
N SER A 221 18.06 -24.64 -5.15
CA SER A 221 18.87 -24.89 -6.36
C SER A 221 18.06 -24.59 -7.60
N GLY A 222 18.67 -23.93 -8.57
CA GLY A 222 18.00 -23.50 -9.79
C GLY A 222 17.67 -22.02 -9.79
N GLY A 223 16.72 -21.60 -10.58
CA GLY A 223 16.38 -20.21 -10.70
C GLY A 223 15.23 -19.96 -11.64
N TYR A 224 15.12 -18.72 -12.07
CA TYR A 224 14.18 -18.32 -13.11
C TYR A 224 14.64 -17.07 -13.84
N VAL A 225 14.10 -16.90 -15.03
CA VAL A 225 14.13 -15.66 -15.80
C VAL A 225 12.70 -15.32 -16.17
N SER A 226 12.31 -14.07 -15.99
CA SER A 226 10.99 -13.59 -16.39
C SER A 226 11.08 -12.23 -17.06
N ALA A 227 10.21 -12.01 -18.04
CA ALA A 227 10.00 -10.73 -18.68
C ALA A 227 8.50 -10.44 -18.74
N ASN A 228 8.12 -9.21 -18.41
CA ASN A 228 6.75 -8.70 -18.56
C ASN A 228 6.82 -7.41 -19.36
N LEU A 229 6.16 -7.38 -20.50
CA LEU A 229 6.06 -6.23 -21.40
C LEU A 229 4.60 -5.83 -21.49
N SER A 230 4.27 -4.60 -21.14
CA SER A 230 2.92 -4.07 -21.17
C SER A 230 2.94 -2.69 -21.82
N ASN A 231 2.45 -2.59 -23.06
CA ASN A 231 2.60 -1.39 -23.86
C ASN A 231 1.29 -1.05 -24.58
N SER A 232 1.05 0.24 -24.82
CA SER A 232 0.04 0.73 -25.74
C SER A 232 0.65 0.97 -27.12
N PHE A 233 -0.12 0.73 -28.19
CA PHE A 233 0.25 1.10 -29.56
C PHE A 233 -0.42 2.42 -30.01
N GLN A 234 -1.28 2.99 -29.17
CA GLN A 234 -1.99 4.22 -29.52
C GLN A 234 -1.16 5.47 -29.24
N PHE A 235 -0.35 5.44 -28.18
CA PHE A 235 0.58 6.51 -27.79
C PHE A 235 1.67 5.96 -26.83
N PRO A 236 2.73 6.72 -26.57
CA PRO A 236 3.83 6.27 -25.72
C PRO A 236 3.38 5.97 -24.29
N PHE A 237 3.10 4.72 -24.02
CA PHE A 237 2.77 4.20 -22.70
C PHE A 237 3.32 2.78 -22.57
N GLY A 238 4.12 2.54 -21.56
CA GLY A 238 4.65 1.20 -21.32
C GLY A 238 5.16 0.99 -19.91
N ASP A 239 5.04 -0.26 -19.47
CA ASP A 239 5.60 -0.81 -18.24
C ASP A 239 6.29 -2.13 -18.57
N ASN A 240 7.62 -2.12 -18.54
CA ASN A 240 8.42 -3.25 -18.97
C ASN A 240 9.37 -3.66 -17.85
N ASN A 241 9.40 -4.95 -17.51
CA ASN A 241 10.32 -5.43 -16.49
C ASN A 241 10.97 -6.76 -16.86
N PHE A 242 12.18 -6.92 -16.36
CA PHE A 242 12.98 -8.12 -16.48
C PHE A 242 13.46 -8.54 -15.10
N ASN A 243 13.41 -9.84 -14.80
CA ASN A 243 13.84 -10.38 -13.54
C ASN A 243 14.56 -11.71 -13.75
N ALA A 244 15.73 -11.86 -13.16
CA ALA A 244 16.49 -13.11 -13.15
C ALA A 244 16.96 -13.42 -11.74
N LYS A 245 16.81 -14.68 -11.34
CA LYS A 245 17.24 -15.17 -10.02
C LYS A 245 17.91 -16.53 -10.15
N LEU A 246 19.06 -16.67 -9.51
CA LEU A 246 19.84 -17.90 -9.44
C LEU A 246 20.10 -18.28 -7.99
N ASN A 247 19.74 -19.50 -7.63
CA ASN A 247 20.03 -20.08 -6.33
C ASN A 247 21.07 -21.18 -6.49
N HIS A 248 22.12 -21.08 -5.71
CA HIS A 248 23.17 -22.09 -5.62
C HIS A 248 23.50 -22.38 -4.17
N ASN A 249 23.11 -23.56 -3.70
CA ASN A 249 23.27 -23.98 -2.29
C ASN A 249 22.64 -22.93 -1.33
N LYS A 250 23.49 -22.30 -0.51
CA LYS A 250 23.11 -21.32 0.52
C LYS A 250 23.03 -19.89 -0.03
N SER A 251 23.48 -19.67 -1.27
CA SER A 251 23.55 -18.36 -1.92
C SER A 251 22.43 -18.15 -2.93
N GLU A 252 21.89 -16.94 -2.99
CA GLU A 252 20.94 -16.47 -3.97
C GLU A 252 21.47 -15.18 -4.61
N PHE A 253 21.45 -15.11 -5.94
CA PHE A 253 21.77 -13.93 -6.73
C PHE A 253 20.52 -13.49 -7.48
N GLY A 254 20.20 -12.22 -7.46
CA GLY A 254 19.06 -11.63 -8.15
C GLY A 254 19.44 -10.39 -8.93
N VAL A 255 18.86 -10.23 -10.10
CA VAL A 255 18.91 -9.01 -10.93
C VAL A 255 17.49 -8.66 -11.31
N PHE A 256 17.11 -7.42 -11.11
CA PHE A 256 15.83 -6.89 -11.54
C PHE A 256 16.03 -5.54 -12.23
N TYR A 257 15.31 -5.34 -13.33
CA TYR A 257 15.19 -4.07 -14.03
C TYR A 257 13.72 -3.80 -14.36
N SER A 258 13.27 -2.57 -14.14
CA SER A 258 11.96 -2.09 -14.56
C SER A 258 12.10 -0.73 -15.22
N GLY A 259 11.48 -0.58 -16.40
CA GLY A 259 11.36 0.68 -17.11
C GLY A 259 9.90 1.00 -17.39
N SER A 260 9.45 2.18 -17.00
CA SER A 260 8.12 2.71 -17.29
C SER A 260 8.24 4.04 -18.03
N TYR A 261 7.44 4.22 -19.07
CA TYR A 261 7.43 5.47 -19.83
C TYR A 261 6.01 5.92 -20.14
N ARG A 262 5.81 7.24 -20.14
CA ARG A 262 4.56 7.91 -20.48
C ARG A 262 4.87 9.08 -21.41
N GLY A 263 4.08 9.25 -22.46
CA GLY A 263 4.12 10.41 -23.34
C GLY A 263 2.69 10.82 -23.67
N ILE A 264 2.28 11.98 -23.16
CA ILE A 264 0.94 12.53 -23.31
C ILE A 264 1.08 13.87 -24.00
N ASP A 265 0.39 14.07 -25.12
CA ASP A 265 0.40 15.30 -25.94
C ASP A 265 -0.93 16.07 -25.89
N GLU A 266 -1.93 15.50 -25.24
CA GLU A 266 -3.24 16.12 -25.02
C GLU A 266 -3.50 16.42 -23.54
N MET A 267 -2.50 16.92 -22.83
CA MET A 267 -2.68 17.41 -21.47
C MET A 267 -2.86 18.92 -21.49
N TYR A 268 -3.85 19.43 -20.76
CA TYR A 268 -4.03 20.85 -20.55
C TYR A 268 -4.66 21.15 -19.19
N ARG A 269 -4.40 22.36 -18.69
CA ARG A 269 -4.86 22.85 -17.40
C ARG A 269 -5.78 24.05 -17.59
N ASN A 270 -6.95 24.02 -16.95
CA ASN A 270 -7.80 25.19 -16.78
C ASN A 270 -7.81 25.58 -15.32
N ASN A 271 -7.68 26.87 -15.02
CA ASN A 271 -7.69 27.39 -13.67
C ASN A 271 -8.58 28.63 -13.56
N SER A 272 -9.24 28.78 -12.41
CA SER A 272 -10.00 29.99 -12.06
C SER A 272 -9.54 30.45 -10.70
N GLU A 273 -9.02 31.66 -10.59
CA GLU A 273 -8.41 32.20 -9.39
C GLU A 273 -9.05 33.56 -9.05
N GLU A 274 -9.25 33.79 -7.76
CA GLU A 274 -9.67 35.07 -7.22
C GLU A 274 -8.58 35.60 -6.30
N PHE A 275 -8.27 36.88 -6.39
CA PHE A 275 -7.25 37.55 -5.58
C PHE A 275 -7.88 38.71 -4.83
N HIS A 276 -8.02 38.60 -3.51
CA HIS A 276 -8.62 39.59 -2.63
C HIS A 276 -7.54 40.57 -2.15
N MET A 277 -7.45 41.73 -2.81
CA MET A 277 -6.44 42.73 -2.55
C MET A 277 -6.71 43.49 -1.27
N ALA A 278 -5.66 44.09 -0.67
CA ALA A 278 -5.74 44.87 0.59
C ALA A 278 -6.66 46.09 0.50
N ASP A 279 -6.86 46.65 -0.70
CA ASP A 279 -7.73 47.81 -0.95
C ASP A 279 -9.21 47.41 -1.18
N GLY A 280 -9.54 46.12 -1.01
CA GLY A 280 -10.89 45.56 -1.18
C GLY A 280 -11.27 45.19 -2.61
N ARG A 281 -10.38 45.40 -3.59
CA ARG A 281 -10.59 44.90 -4.95
C ARG A 281 -10.46 43.40 -4.99
N VAL A 282 -11.29 42.74 -5.83
CA VAL A 282 -11.16 41.31 -6.15
C VAL A 282 -10.78 41.20 -7.63
N LEU A 283 -9.61 40.64 -7.87
CA LEU A 283 -9.12 40.36 -9.21
C LEU A 283 -9.42 38.91 -9.57
N ASN A 284 -10.09 38.67 -10.68
CA ASN A 284 -10.43 37.32 -11.15
C ASN A 284 -9.59 36.99 -12.38
N ARG A 285 -8.76 35.93 -12.27
CA ARG A 285 -7.91 35.42 -13.34
C ARG A 285 -8.44 34.06 -13.82
N ILE A 286 -8.65 33.93 -15.12
CA ILE A 286 -9.01 32.67 -15.76
C ILE A 286 -7.84 32.21 -16.61
N GLU A 287 -7.47 30.96 -16.47
CA GLU A 287 -6.52 30.25 -17.31
C GLU A 287 -7.28 29.24 -18.19
N GLU A 288 -7.17 29.37 -19.51
CA GLU A 288 -7.67 28.42 -20.49
C GLU A 288 -6.51 27.73 -21.19
N GLY A 289 -6.26 26.48 -20.82
CA GLY A 289 -5.16 25.68 -21.33
C GLY A 289 -5.38 25.17 -22.75
N SER A 290 -4.29 25.03 -23.47
CA SER A 290 -4.19 24.34 -24.74
C SER A 290 -3.47 23.01 -24.57
N PRO A 291 -3.79 21.98 -25.36
CA PRO A 291 -3.07 20.71 -25.32
C PRO A 291 -1.56 20.88 -25.46
N ASP A 292 -0.81 20.29 -24.56
CA ASP A 292 0.65 20.31 -24.56
C ASP A 292 1.21 18.97 -24.04
N TRP A 293 2.52 18.84 -24.01
CA TRP A 293 3.23 17.62 -23.73
C TRP A 293 3.57 17.42 -22.25
N TRP A 294 3.30 16.21 -21.79
CA TRP A 294 3.85 15.65 -20.56
C TRP A 294 4.57 14.34 -20.88
N LYS A 295 5.83 14.23 -20.44
CA LYS A 295 6.65 13.01 -20.61
C LYS A 295 7.26 12.60 -19.29
N MET A 296 7.30 11.31 -19.05
CA MET A 296 7.85 10.74 -17.84
C MET A 296 8.52 9.40 -18.13
N ASN A 297 9.71 9.18 -17.56
CA ASN A 297 10.47 7.94 -17.63
C ASN A 297 10.88 7.53 -16.22
N TRP A 298 10.54 6.34 -15.82
CA TRP A 298 10.99 5.76 -14.56
C TRP A 298 11.85 4.54 -14.86
N GLN A 299 12.99 4.46 -14.22
CA GLN A 299 13.87 3.30 -14.28
C GLN A 299 14.23 2.86 -12.88
N TYR A 300 14.20 1.58 -12.65
CA TYR A 300 14.58 0.98 -11.39
C TYR A 300 15.39 -0.29 -11.65
N MET A 301 16.53 -0.38 -11.01
CA MET A 301 17.41 -1.55 -11.06
C MET A 301 17.81 -1.95 -9.65
N HIS A 302 17.82 -3.25 -9.37
CA HIS A 302 18.49 -3.76 -8.18
C HIS A 302 19.30 -5.03 -8.46
N LEU A 303 20.41 -5.13 -7.75
CA LEU A 303 21.24 -6.31 -7.64
C LEU A 303 21.14 -6.82 -6.21
N ASN A 304 20.81 -8.09 -6.04
CA ASN A 304 20.59 -8.69 -4.73
C ASN A 304 21.50 -9.90 -4.54
N TYR A 305 22.14 -9.98 -3.38
CA TYR A 305 22.84 -11.17 -2.90
C TYR A 305 22.28 -11.58 -1.55
N SER A 306 21.95 -12.85 -1.38
CA SER A 306 21.54 -13.40 -0.09
C SER A 306 22.35 -14.66 0.23
N TYR A 307 22.70 -14.82 1.49
CA TYR A 307 23.30 -16.03 2.03
C TYR A 307 22.52 -16.51 3.24
N GLN A 308 22.21 -17.79 3.30
CA GLN A 308 21.45 -18.39 4.39
C GLN A 308 22.16 -19.61 4.98
N GLU A 309 22.42 -19.58 6.29
CA GLU A 309 22.71 -20.78 7.08
C GLU A 309 21.40 -21.26 7.70
N PRO A 310 20.83 -22.39 7.27
CA PRO A 310 19.54 -22.87 7.76
C PRO A 310 19.46 -22.89 9.29
N ASP A 311 18.33 -22.40 9.83
CA ASP A 311 18.02 -22.34 11.27
C ASP A 311 18.97 -21.52 12.15
N LYS A 312 20.01 -20.87 11.57
CA LYS A 312 20.99 -20.10 12.31
C LYS A 312 20.93 -18.61 11.98
N TRP A 313 21.28 -18.24 10.76
CA TRP A 313 21.35 -16.85 10.35
C TRP A 313 21.13 -16.64 8.86
N PHE A 314 20.75 -15.43 8.52
CA PHE A 314 20.53 -14.98 7.16
C PHE A 314 21.19 -13.61 6.95
N PHE A 315 21.85 -13.44 5.83
CA PHE A 315 22.44 -12.18 5.38
C PHE A 315 21.88 -11.81 4.00
N ASN A 316 21.64 -10.52 3.80
CA ASN A 316 21.26 -10.01 2.49
C ASN A 316 21.95 -8.66 2.24
N ALA A 317 22.46 -8.48 1.01
CA ALA A 317 22.97 -7.21 0.49
C ALA A 317 22.25 -6.87 -0.81
N THR A 318 21.73 -5.65 -0.89
CA THR A 318 21.04 -5.15 -2.07
C THR A 318 21.63 -3.81 -2.49
N VAL A 319 22.01 -3.67 -3.73
CA VAL A 319 22.35 -2.37 -4.37
C VAL A 319 21.18 -2.00 -5.27
N ARG A 320 20.66 -0.79 -5.10
CA ARG A 320 19.53 -0.24 -5.89
C ARG A 320 19.97 1.02 -6.60
N ASN A 321 19.41 1.27 -7.77
CA ASN A 321 19.42 2.56 -8.42
C ASN A 321 18.03 2.85 -8.99
N GLN A 322 17.46 4.01 -8.63
CA GLN A 322 16.20 4.50 -9.18
C GLN A 322 16.48 5.82 -9.90
N ILE A 323 15.91 5.97 -11.08
CA ILE A 323 15.94 7.18 -11.89
C ILE A 323 14.49 7.59 -12.15
N ASN A 324 14.12 8.78 -11.71
CA ASN A 324 12.84 9.39 -12.02
C ASN A 324 13.13 10.62 -12.89
N ASP A 325 12.70 10.57 -14.14
CA ASP A 325 12.92 11.61 -15.13
C ASP A 325 11.58 12.06 -15.70
N ILE A 326 11.30 13.37 -15.57
CA ILE A 326 10.20 14.06 -16.19
C ILE A 326 10.83 15.11 -17.13
N PRO A 327 11.27 14.69 -18.34
CA PRO A 327 12.02 15.59 -19.23
C PRO A 327 11.16 16.72 -19.78
N ARG A 328 9.83 16.60 -19.65
CA ARG A 328 8.90 17.59 -20.19
C ARG A 328 7.58 17.56 -19.46
N GLU A 329 7.25 18.68 -18.85
CA GLU A 329 5.92 18.99 -18.33
C GLU A 329 5.61 20.43 -18.72
N ASN A 330 4.78 20.58 -19.75
CA ASN A 330 4.47 21.87 -20.34
C ASN A 330 3.01 22.22 -20.14
N HIS A 331 2.78 23.51 -19.91
CA HIS A 331 1.45 24.10 -19.94
C HIS A 331 1.51 25.38 -20.79
N THR A 332 0.70 25.39 -21.83
CA THR A 332 0.48 26.56 -22.69
C THR A 332 -0.98 26.97 -22.54
N SER A 333 -1.22 28.24 -22.19
CA SER A 333 -2.57 28.73 -21.92
C SER A 333 -2.74 30.21 -22.24
N LYS A 334 -4.01 30.63 -22.25
CA LYS A 334 -4.40 32.04 -22.25
C LYS A 334 -4.87 32.45 -20.86
N LEU A 335 -4.36 33.57 -20.36
CA LEU A 335 -4.78 34.17 -19.11
C LEU A 335 -5.66 35.39 -19.38
N TYR A 336 -6.80 35.46 -18.70
CA TYR A 336 -7.74 36.55 -18.78
C TYR A 336 -7.99 37.16 -17.40
N TRP A 337 -7.94 38.49 -17.32
CA TRP A 337 -8.48 39.19 -16.16
C TRP A 337 -9.94 39.52 -16.44
N LEU A 338 -10.88 38.93 -15.70
CA LEU A 338 -12.31 39.21 -15.84
C LEU A 338 -12.58 40.68 -15.50
N HIS A 339 -13.53 41.28 -16.25
CA HIS A 339 -13.90 42.69 -16.10
C HIS A 339 -12.77 43.70 -16.41
N SER A 340 -11.71 43.26 -17.06
CA SER A 340 -10.65 44.12 -17.60
C SER A 340 -10.81 44.27 -19.10
N SER A 341 -10.48 45.46 -19.63
CA SER A 341 -10.39 45.70 -21.09
C SER A 341 -9.03 45.24 -21.65
N SER A 342 -8.14 44.67 -20.83
CA SER A 342 -6.83 44.20 -21.28
C SER A 342 -6.98 42.97 -22.19
N GLU A 343 -6.11 42.86 -23.20
CA GLU A 343 -6.00 41.69 -24.06
C GLU A 343 -5.61 40.44 -23.23
N ALA A 344 -6.02 39.26 -23.76
CA ALA A 344 -5.60 37.99 -23.20
C ALA A 344 -4.06 37.86 -23.24
N MET A 345 -3.47 37.45 -22.15
CA MET A 345 -2.04 37.15 -22.06
C MET A 345 -1.81 35.69 -22.48
N ASN A 346 -0.73 35.44 -23.20
CA ASN A 346 -0.24 34.09 -23.44
C ASN A 346 0.66 33.68 -22.27
N MET A 347 0.34 32.55 -21.65
CA MET A 347 1.18 31.94 -20.62
C MET A 347 1.87 30.70 -21.19
N ILE A 348 3.15 30.57 -20.88
CA ILE A 348 3.96 29.40 -21.20
C ILE A 348 4.67 28.98 -19.91
N GLU A 349 4.45 27.75 -19.50
CA GLU A 349 5.19 27.11 -18.43
C GLU A 349 5.84 25.82 -18.96
N LYS A 350 7.15 25.67 -18.73
CA LYS A 350 7.90 24.47 -19.11
C LYS A 350 8.71 24.03 -17.91
N SER A 351 8.51 22.79 -17.52
CA SER A 351 9.30 22.19 -16.43
C SER A 351 9.92 20.86 -16.82
N SER A 352 11.01 20.56 -16.18
CA SER A 352 11.66 19.26 -16.21
C SER A 352 12.24 18.94 -14.83
N SER A 353 12.28 17.64 -14.50
CA SER A 353 12.94 17.19 -13.28
C SER A 353 13.60 15.84 -13.52
N GLU A 354 14.75 15.64 -12.90
CA GLU A 354 15.47 14.37 -12.88
C GLU A 354 15.91 14.08 -11.43
N THR A 355 15.75 12.83 -11.00
CA THR A 355 16.18 12.42 -9.66
C THR A 355 16.84 11.05 -9.75
N HIS A 356 18.09 10.94 -9.25
CA HIS A 356 18.86 9.72 -9.14
C HIS A 356 18.96 9.30 -7.68
N ILE A 357 18.64 8.02 -7.38
CA ILE A 357 18.56 7.50 -6.02
C ILE A 357 19.34 6.18 -5.90
N PRO A 358 20.67 6.20 -5.93
CA PRO A 358 21.47 5.04 -5.59
C PRO A 358 21.40 4.73 -4.10
N SER A 359 21.27 3.45 -3.72
CA SER A 359 21.24 3.01 -2.34
C SER A 359 21.87 1.64 -2.13
N VAL A 360 22.40 1.43 -0.92
CA VAL A 360 22.93 0.14 -0.45
C VAL A 360 22.16 -0.26 0.80
N ASP A 361 21.66 -1.47 0.84
CA ASP A 361 20.89 -2.04 1.93
C ASP A 361 21.55 -3.34 2.40
N LEU A 362 21.96 -3.36 3.65
CA LEU A 362 22.56 -4.51 4.33
C LEU A 362 21.62 -5.01 5.42
N TYR A 363 21.33 -6.30 5.40
CA TYR A 363 20.45 -6.92 6.37
C TYR A 363 21.10 -8.17 6.97
N PHE A 364 20.96 -8.34 8.29
CA PHE A 364 21.36 -9.51 9.01
C PHE A 364 20.28 -9.97 9.98
N GLN A 365 20.01 -11.28 10.03
CA GLN A 365 19.10 -11.90 10.97
C GLN A 365 19.77 -13.11 11.60
N SER A 366 19.61 -13.28 12.93
CA SER A 366 20.06 -14.46 13.66
C SER A 366 18.89 -15.10 14.40
N ASN A 367 18.77 -16.42 14.25
CA ASN A 367 17.83 -17.25 14.98
C ASN A 367 18.55 -17.75 16.24
N LEU A 368 18.12 -17.28 17.39
CA LEU A 368 18.65 -17.68 18.68
C LEU A 368 17.82 -18.84 19.27
N LYS A 369 18.32 -19.49 20.31
CA LYS A 369 17.59 -20.55 21.01
C LYS A 369 16.29 -20.04 21.64
N ASN A 370 15.33 -20.92 21.92
CA ASN A 370 14.07 -20.61 22.61
C ASN A 370 13.16 -19.58 21.90
N GLN A 371 13.02 -19.69 20.56
CA GLN A 371 12.15 -18.82 19.75
C GLN A 371 12.53 -17.32 19.88
N GLN A 372 13.80 -17.03 19.87
CA GLN A 372 14.32 -15.67 19.88
C GLN A 372 14.89 -15.34 18.49
N PHE A 373 14.73 -14.08 18.07
CA PHE A 373 15.23 -13.56 16.80
C PHE A 373 15.89 -12.20 17.05
N LEU A 374 17.01 -11.99 16.39
CA LEU A 374 17.71 -10.71 16.37
C LEU A 374 17.89 -10.28 14.93
N MET A 375 17.54 -9.04 14.61
CA MET A 375 17.56 -8.50 13.25
C MET A 375 18.23 -7.14 13.24
N PHE A 376 19.04 -6.89 12.21
CA PHE A 376 19.67 -5.60 11.92
C PHE A 376 19.51 -5.24 10.47
N ASN A 377 19.27 -3.96 10.21
CA ASN A 377 19.26 -3.40 8.88
C ASN A 377 20.00 -2.07 8.86
N LEU A 378 20.84 -1.87 7.85
CA LEU A 378 21.57 -0.63 7.60
C LEU A 378 21.37 -0.23 6.14
N VAL A 379 20.86 0.98 5.90
CA VAL A 379 20.66 1.51 4.56
C VAL A 379 21.37 2.85 4.43
N GLY A 380 22.18 2.98 3.37
CA GLY A 380 22.75 4.25 2.93
C GLY A 380 22.11 4.64 1.60
N THR A 381 21.65 5.88 1.49
CA THR A 381 21.03 6.45 0.28
C THR A 381 21.63 7.79 -0.07
N TYR A 382 21.94 8.02 -1.34
CA TYR A 382 22.22 9.32 -1.92
C TYR A 382 21.08 9.68 -2.85
N ILE A 383 20.62 10.94 -2.82
CA ILE A 383 19.59 11.45 -3.71
C ILE A 383 20.14 12.71 -4.36
N ASP A 384 20.22 12.68 -5.68
CA ASP A 384 20.60 13.79 -6.54
C ASP A 384 19.36 14.24 -7.32
N THR A 385 18.95 15.49 -7.21
CA THR A 385 17.72 16.02 -7.81
C THR A 385 17.99 17.32 -8.53
N GLY A 386 17.77 17.32 -9.85
CA GLY A 386 17.73 18.53 -10.67
C GLY A 386 16.31 18.89 -11.06
N LYS A 387 15.91 20.16 -10.91
CA LYS A 387 14.62 20.67 -11.38
C LYS A 387 14.79 21.99 -12.09
N LYS A 388 14.17 22.13 -13.27
CA LYS A 388 14.17 23.36 -14.07
C LYS A 388 12.75 23.77 -14.38
N ARG A 389 12.48 25.08 -14.25
CA ARG A 389 11.20 25.69 -14.59
C ARG A 389 11.42 27.01 -15.31
N TYR A 390 10.76 27.16 -16.44
CA TYR A 390 10.57 28.41 -17.17
C TYR A 390 9.11 28.79 -17.15
N TYR A 391 8.79 30.02 -16.76
CA TYR A 391 7.43 30.54 -16.75
C TYR A 391 7.42 31.93 -17.37
N SER A 392 6.47 32.21 -18.28
CA SER A 392 6.31 33.55 -18.85
C SER A 392 4.84 33.92 -19.09
N GLU A 393 4.52 35.21 -18.89
CA GLU A 393 3.27 35.85 -19.25
C GLU A 393 3.57 36.96 -20.30
N MET A 394 2.87 36.91 -21.44
CA MET A 394 3.13 37.80 -22.58
C MET A 394 1.82 38.39 -23.12
N THR A 395 1.81 39.68 -23.48
CA THR A 395 0.74 40.34 -24.23
C THR A 395 1.27 40.77 -25.60
N GLY A 396 0.74 40.20 -26.67
CA GLY A 396 1.35 40.33 -28.00
C GLY A 396 2.82 39.86 -28.00
N ASN A 397 3.75 40.78 -28.28
CA ASN A 397 5.17 40.49 -28.26
C ASN A 397 5.88 41.02 -26.97
N GLU A 398 5.16 41.62 -26.04
CA GLU A 398 5.68 42.13 -24.79
C GLU A 398 5.64 41.09 -23.70
N THR A 399 6.81 40.82 -23.08
CA THR A 399 6.93 39.94 -21.92
C THR A 399 6.65 40.72 -20.66
N LEU A 400 5.58 40.39 -19.95
CA LEU A 400 5.17 41.03 -18.70
C LEU A 400 5.85 40.37 -17.48
N THR A 401 5.99 39.07 -17.53
CA THR A 401 6.62 38.26 -16.47
C THR A 401 7.45 37.17 -17.11
N GLU A 402 8.71 37.04 -16.64
CA GLU A 402 9.57 35.93 -17.01
C GLU A 402 10.30 35.43 -15.74
N LEU A 403 10.15 34.13 -15.49
CA LEU A 403 10.71 33.49 -14.31
C LEU A 403 11.49 32.24 -14.73
N LEU A 404 12.68 32.15 -14.19
CA LEU A 404 13.60 31.03 -14.33
C LEU A 404 13.83 30.41 -12.94
N SER A 405 13.74 29.13 -12.80
CA SER A 405 14.14 28.41 -11.59
C SER A 405 14.95 27.19 -12.01
N ASP A 406 16.16 27.09 -11.52
CA ASP A 406 17.02 25.91 -11.63
C ASP A 406 17.43 25.50 -10.22
N ILE A 407 17.13 24.27 -9.84
CA ILE A 407 17.34 23.76 -8.49
C ILE A 407 18.21 22.51 -8.60
N ASP A 408 19.31 22.52 -7.86
CA ASP A 408 20.20 21.38 -7.68
C ASP A 408 20.21 20.97 -6.21
N GLY A 409 19.75 19.77 -5.91
CA GLY A 409 19.57 19.28 -4.54
C GLY A 409 20.28 17.95 -4.32
N ASN A 410 21.10 17.90 -3.27
CA ASN A 410 21.86 16.74 -2.86
C ASN A 410 21.42 16.30 -1.46
N LYS A 411 21.04 15.04 -1.29
CA LYS A 411 20.69 14.49 0.02
C LYS A 411 21.43 13.20 0.31
N TYR A 412 21.99 13.11 1.50
CA TYR A 412 22.61 11.91 2.06
C TYR A 412 21.79 11.42 3.23
N SER A 413 21.53 10.12 3.29
CA SER A 413 20.71 9.52 4.35
C SER A 413 21.28 8.19 4.80
N VAL A 414 21.25 7.96 6.12
CA VAL A 414 21.60 6.68 6.73
C VAL A 414 20.49 6.26 7.67
N ILE A 415 20.02 5.02 7.54
CA ILE A 415 19.00 4.42 8.38
C ILE A 415 19.58 3.15 9.01
N GLY A 416 19.58 3.09 10.34
CA GLY A 416 19.93 1.90 11.12
C GLY A 416 18.74 1.41 11.93
N GLU A 417 18.42 0.12 11.85
CA GLU A 417 17.33 -0.49 12.63
C GLU A 417 17.76 -1.80 13.24
N GLY A 418 17.45 -2.00 14.54
CA GLY A 418 17.68 -3.25 15.26
C GLY A 418 16.39 -3.71 15.94
N ILE A 419 16.05 -5.01 15.83
CA ILE A 419 14.86 -5.58 16.47
C ILE A 419 15.23 -6.89 17.17
N TYR A 420 14.71 -7.05 18.38
CA TYR A 420 14.69 -8.30 19.12
C TYR A 420 13.25 -8.80 19.26
N GLU A 421 13.02 -10.06 18.93
CA GLU A 421 11.72 -10.73 19.12
C GLU A 421 11.89 -12.00 19.98
N LYS A 422 10.92 -12.25 20.86
CA LYS A 422 10.84 -13.49 21.67
C LYS A 422 9.42 -14.05 21.66
N GLY A 423 9.31 -15.29 21.21
CA GLY A 423 8.07 -16.06 21.28
C GLY A 423 7.88 -16.73 22.65
N PHE A 424 6.63 -16.76 23.13
CA PHE A 424 6.16 -17.46 24.32
C PHE A 424 5.03 -18.42 23.94
N LYS A 425 4.58 -19.27 24.87
CA LYS A 425 3.45 -20.19 24.62
C LYS A 425 2.15 -19.48 24.27
N SER A 426 1.90 -18.30 24.84
CA SER A 426 0.64 -17.55 24.71
C SER A 426 0.78 -16.19 24.03
N GLY A 427 1.97 -15.85 23.54
CA GLY A 427 2.21 -14.53 22.94
C GLY A 427 3.62 -14.33 22.43
N SER A 428 3.96 -13.10 22.05
CA SER A 428 5.30 -12.68 21.64
C SER A 428 5.60 -11.27 22.14
N LEU A 429 6.86 -11.02 22.46
CA LEU A 429 7.41 -9.70 22.75
C LEU A 429 8.32 -9.29 21.61
N SER A 430 8.16 -8.07 21.11
CA SER A 430 9.06 -7.43 20.15
C SER A 430 9.54 -6.11 20.73
N ALA A 431 10.83 -5.83 20.63
CA ALA A 431 11.42 -4.54 21.00
C ALA A 431 12.39 -4.10 19.90
N GLY A 432 12.39 -2.82 19.56
CA GLY A 432 13.22 -2.32 18.46
C GLY A 432 13.65 -0.88 18.63
N ILE A 433 14.75 -0.55 17.97
CA ILE A 433 15.26 0.80 17.80
C ILE A 433 15.51 1.08 16.33
N LYS A 434 15.08 2.24 15.87
CA LYS A 434 15.38 2.76 14.52
C LYS A 434 15.95 4.16 14.65
N HIS A 435 17.03 4.42 13.91
CA HIS A 435 17.63 5.75 13.79
C HIS A 435 17.76 6.12 12.33
N THR A 436 17.29 7.32 11.98
CA THR A 436 17.44 7.92 10.65
C THR A 436 18.20 9.21 10.80
N GLN A 437 19.24 9.41 9.99
CA GLN A 437 19.99 10.65 9.89
C GLN A 437 20.04 11.08 8.44
N SER A 438 19.72 12.35 8.14
CA SER A 438 19.84 12.92 6.80
C SER A 438 20.52 14.27 6.82
N TYR A 439 21.20 14.58 5.71
CA TYR A 439 21.81 15.85 5.38
C TYR A 439 21.38 16.22 3.97
N THR A 440 20.89 17.46 3.78
CA THR A 440 20.44 17.98 2.49
C THR A 440 21.14 19.28 2.21
N ASP A 441 21.57 19.47 0.97
CA ASP A 441 22.20 20.69 0.46
C ASP A 441 21.57 21.03 -0.90
N ASN A 442 20.89 22.19 -0.96
CA ASN A 442 20.14 22.63 -2.14
C ASN A 442 20.65 24.00 -2.60
N THR A 443 20.85 24.13 -3.91
CA THR A 443 21.21 25.36 -4.59
C THR A 443 20.08 25.79 -5.52
N TYR A 444 19.62 27.01 -5.38
CA TYR A 444 18.60 27.66 -6.20
C TYR A 444 19.24 28.75 -7.03
N THR A 445 18.97 28.75 -8.35
CA THR A 445 19.46 29.78 -9.28
C THR A 445 18.37 30.26 -10.22
N GLY A 446 18.52 31.45 -10.80
CA GLY A 446 17.54 32.04 -11.70
C GLY A 446 16.85 33.26 -11.08
N SER A 447 15.55 33.31 -11.05
CA SER A 447 14.77 34.40 -10.45
C SER A 447 14.92 34.47 -8.93
N THR A 448 15.19 33.34 -8.29
CA THR A 448 15.63 33.27 -6.89
C THR A 448 17.02 32.66 -6.84
N ASN A 449 17.95 33.28 -6.12
CA ASN A 449 19.27 32.72 -5.86
C ASN A 449 19.43 32.49 -4.36
N ALA A 450 19.58 31.25 -3.96
CA ALA A 450 19.70 30.86 -2.55
C ALA A 450 20.44 29.52 -2.40
N GLU A 451 21.07 29.35 -1.25
CA GLU A 451 21.59 28.05 -0.80
C GLU A 451 20.90 27.65 0.49
N SER A 452 20.58 26.38 0.63
CA SER A 452 19.87 25.84 1.80
C SER A 452 20.51 24.54 2.24
N THR A 453 20.88 24.51 3.51
CA THR A 453 21.44 23.29 4.14
C THR A 453 20.57 22.86 5.31
N MET A 454 20.17 21.58 5.32
CA MET A 454 19.32 21.02 6.37
C MET A 454 19.89 19.72 6.92
N LYS A 455 19.70 19.52 8.22
CA LYS A 455 20.05 18.28 8.92
C LYS A 455 18.84 17.79 9.70
N GLN A 456 18.55 16.50 9.60
CA GLN A 456 17.43 15.90 10.32
C GLN A 456 17.86 14.56 10.93
N ALA A 457 17.40 14.30 12.16
CA ALA A 457 17.55 13.01 12.80
C ALA A 457 16.27 12.58 13.50
N GLU A 458 15.90 11.32 13.36
CA GLU A 458 14.83 10.70 14.10
C GLU A 458 15.29 9.40 14.75
N THR A 459 15.04 9.26 16.05
CA THR A 459 15.30 8.02 16.78
C THR A 459 13.99 7.54 17.37
N TYR A 460 13.57 6.31 17.00
CA TYR A 460 12.37 5.66 17.48
C TYR A 460 12.71 4.39 18.25
N LEU A 461 12.26 4.31 19.51
CA LEU A 461 12.38 3.14 20.37
C LEU A 461 10.99 2.63 20.68
N TYR A 462 10.78 1.30 20.64
CA TYR A 462 9.48 0.71 20.96
C TYR A 462 9.58 -0.68 21.58
N ALA A 463 8.50 -1.06 22.28
CA ALA A 463 8.23 -2.44 22.70
C ALA A 463 6.76 -2.76 22.46
N GLU A 464 6.46 -3.98 22.01
CA GLU A 464 5.11 -4.45 21.71
C GLU A 464 4.94 -5.89 22.21
N PHE A 465 3.86 -6.14 22.95
CA PHE A 465 3.48 -7.47 23.40
C PHE A 465 2.18 -7.89 22.74
N LYS A 466 2.17 -9.07 22.10
CA LYS A 466 1.01 -9.70 21.49
C LYS A 466 0.63 -10.95 22.27
N GLY A 467 -0.68 -11.11 22.57
CA GLY A 467 -1.17 -12.25 23.32
C GLY A 467 -2.57 -12.69 22.90
N LYS A 468 -2.92 -13.92 23.35
CA LYS A 468 -4.24 -14.49 23.13
C LYS A 468 -4.75 -15.18 24.40
N VAL A 469 -6.00 -14.86 24.76
CA VAL A 469 -6.74 -15.51 25.85
C VAL A 469 -8.11 -15.96 25.32
N LYS A 470 -8.30 -17.26 25.13
CA LYS A 470 -9.54 -17.83 24.54
C LYS A 470 -9.89 -17.18 23.20
N ARG A 471 -11.04 -16.48 23.14
CA ARG A 471 -11.54 -15.76 21.95
C ARG A 471 -11.02 -14.32 21.83
N PHE A 472 -10.31 -13.85 22.85
CA PHE A 472 -9.76 -12.50 22.91
C PHE A 472 -8.29 -12.52 22.50
N ASN A 473 -7.92 -11.67 21.53
CA ASN A 473 -6.54 -11.44 21.10
C ASN A 473 -6.23 -9.97 21.33
N TYR A 474 -5.00 -9.67 21.74
CA TYR A 474 -4.57 -8.30 22.01
C TYR A 474 -3.13 -8.05 21.58
N SER A 475 -2.85 -6.81 21.19
CA SER A 475 -1.52 -6.27 20.99
C SER A 475 -1.43 -4.93 21.72
N LEU A 476 -0.43 -4.78 22.56
CA LEU A 476 -0.18 -3.59 23.36
C LEU A 476 1.25 -3.15 23.07
N GLY A 477 1.41 -1.96 22.53
CA GLY A 477 2.70 -1.37 22.21
C GLY A 477 2.89 -0.02 22.90
N ILE A 478 4.12 0.29 23.20
CA ILE A 478 4.57 1.61 23.64
C ILE A 478 5.85 1.95 22.91
N GLY A 479 5.95 3.18 22.42
CA GLY A 479 7.15 3.68 21.77
C GLY A 479 7.43 5.12 22.16
N GLY A 480 8.64 5.58 21.87
CA GLY A 480 9.06 6.97 22.02
C GLY A 480 9.88 7.40 20.82
N THR A 481 9.57 8.57 20.29
CA THR A 481 10.33 9.18 19.19
C THR A 481 11.06 10.41 19.72
N ARG A 482 12.35 10.53 19.40
CA ARG A 482 13.09 11.79 19.46
C ARG A 482 13.26 12.29 18.02
N SER A 483 12.70 13.45 17.71
CA SER A 483 12.86 14.13 16.44
C SER A 483 13.76 15.35 16.64
N TRP A 484 14.77 15.52 15.79
CA TRP A 484 15.67 16.65 15.80
C TRP A 484 15.87 17.17 14.37
N MET A 485 15.90 18.49 14.22
CA MET A 485 16.12 19.16 12.94
C MET A 485 16.91 20.43 13.14
N SER A 486 17.74 20.77 12.15
CA SER A 486 18.42 22.06 12.03
C SER A 486 18.41 22.51 10.56
N ALA A 487 17.92 23.73 10.32
CA ALA A 487 17.87 24.37 9.01
C ALA A 487 18.26 25.85 9.15
N GLN A 488 19.32 26.29 8.48
CA GLN A 488 19.78 27.71 8.42
C GLN A 488 19.82 28.40 9.80
N GLY A 489 20.35 27.73 10.82
CA GLY A 489 20.48 28.28 12.18
C GLY A 489 19.21 28.15 13.06
N ASN A 490 18.07 27.76 12.50
CA ASN A 490 16.86 27.40 13.24
C ASN A 490 16.82 25.88 13.44
N GLY A 491 16.13 25.44 14.48
CA GLY A 491 15.96 24.01 14.71
C GLY A 491 15.02 23.70 15.86
N TYR A 492 14.61 22.44 15.92
CA TYR A 492 13.83 21.93 17.04
C TYR A 492 14.36 20.57 17.52
N GLN A 493 14.02 20.24 18.74
CA GLN A 493 14.13 18.90 19.30
C GLN A 493 12.85 18.59 20.05
N ASP A 494 12.21 17.48 19.71
CA ASP A 494 10.95 17.07 20.27
C ASP A 494 10.98 15.59 20.69
N TYR A 495 10.21 15.25 21.74
CA TYR A 495 10.05 13.91 22.25
C TYR A 495 8.57 13.53 22.31
N THR A 496 8.20 12.43 21.68
CA THR A 496 6.82 12.01 21.56
C THR A 496 6.62 10.59 22.05
N LEU A 497 5.61 10.37 22.91
CA LEU A 497 5.16 9.05 23.31
C LEU A 497 4.18 8.49 22.28
N ARG A 498 4.32 7.18 21.94
CA ARG A 498 3.55 6.52 20.86
C ARG A 498 2.94 5.20 21.34
N PRO A 499 1.87 5.22 22.16
CA PRO A 499 1.13 4.02 22.53
C PRO A 499 0.33 3.46 21.35
N THR A 500 0.25 2.14 21.26
CA THR A 500 -0.58 1.42 20.30
C THR A 500 -1.38 0.32 20.99
N ILE A 501 -2.66 0.20 20.68
CA ILE A 501 -3.55 -0.81 21.25
C ILE A 501 -4.34 -1.44 20.10
N SER A 502 -4.36 -2.78 20.05
CA SER A 502 -5.23 -3.53 19.15
C SER A 502 -5.91 -4.67 19.92
N LEU A 503 -7.23 -4.65 19.93
CA LEU A 503 -8.07 -5.61 20.64
C LEU A 503 -9.00 -6.29 19.64
N LYS A 504 -8.98 -7.63 19.59
CA LYS A 504 -9.85 -8.41 18.72
C LYS A 504 -10.60 -9.47 19.50
N TYR A 505 -11.91 -9.50 19.33
CA TYR A 505 -12.79 -10.53 19.89
C TYR A 505 -13.44 -11.34 18.77
N ASN A 506 -13.24 -12.67 18.79
CA ASN A 506 -13.90 -13.57 17.86
C ASN A 506 -15.29 -13.90 18.40
N LEU A 507 -16.32 -13.29 17.82
CA LEU A 507 -17.73 -13.51 18.17
C LEU A 507 -18.11 -14.96 17.89
N THR A 508 -17.74 -15.44 16.71
CA THR A 508 -17.88 -16.82 16.25
C THR A 508 -16.60 -17.27 15.56
N GLU A 509 -16.54 -18.49 15.04
CA GLU A 509 -15.44 -18.94 14.17
C GLU A 509 -15.40 -18.17 12.83
N GLN A 510 -16.52 -17.57 12.43
CA GLN A 510 -16.74 -16.90 11.15
C GLN A 510 -16.86 -15.39 11.25
N SER A 511 -16.88 -14.82 12.46
CA SER A 511 -17.04 -13.37 12.66
C SER A 511 -16.21 -12.85 13.82
N SER A 512 -15.70 -11.62 13.66
CA SER A 512 -14.91 -10.94 14.66
C SER A 512 -15.16 -9.43 14.67
N ILE A 513 -14.92 -8.82 15.81
CA ILE A 513 -14.85 -7.38 15.98
C ILE A 513 -13.45 -7.00 16.45
N LYS A 514 -12.86 -5.96 15.85
CA LYS A 514 -11.52 -5.46 16.17
C LYS A 514 -11.58 -3.95 16.43
N TYR A 515 -11.00 -3.52 17.53
CA TYR A 515 -10.75 -2.11 17.85
C TYR A 515 -9.25 -1.85 17.83
N THR A 516 -8.83 -0.71 17.26
CA THR A 516 -7.44 -0.26 17.26
C THR A 516 -7.38 1.21 17.64
N ALA A 517 -6.37 1.57 18.45
CA ALA A 517 -6.06 2.95 18.80
C ALA A 517 -4.54 3.16 18.71
N ASN A 518 -4.13 4.21 18.00
CA ASN A 518 -2.74 4.60 17.81
C ASN A 518 -2.58 6.10 18.08
N LEU A 519 -1.52 6.44 18.79
CA LEU A 519 -1.05 7.80 18.97
C LEU A 519 0.36 7.90 18.39
N TYR A 520 0.60 8.86 17.52
CA TYR A 520 1.92 9.09 16.93
C TYR A 520 2.13 10.55 16.55
N SER A 521 3.39 10.97 16.39
CA SER A 521 3.75 12.27 15.85
C SER A 521 4.01 12.20 14.35
N SER A 522 3.78 13.31 13.66
CA SER A 522 4.16 13.51 12.27
C SER A 522 5.10 14.72 12.21
N SER A 523 6.30 14.51 11.70
CA SER A 523 7.29 15.58 11.52
C SER A 523 7.04 16.35 10.23
N PRO A 524 7.44 17.64 10.13
CA PRO A 524 7.44 18.38 8.88
C PRO A 524 8.29 17.68 7.82
N SER A 525 7.94 17.83 6.54
CA SER A 525 8.83 17.47 5.44
C SER A 525 10.02 18.41 5.37
N LEU A 526 11.15 17.98 4.80
CA LEU A 526 12.31 18.86 4.61
C LEU A 526 11.97 20.01 3.68
N SER A 527 11.22 19.78 2.63
CA SER A 527 10.77 20.83 1.69
C SER A 527 9.91 21.91 2.36
N ASP A 528 9.06 21.55 3.35
CA ASP A 528 8.25 22.55 4.06
C ASP A 528 9.07 23.42 5.01
N LEU A 529 10.22 22.92 5.46
CA LEU A 529 11.13 23.61 6.37
C LEU A 529 12.11 24.56 5.68
N GLU A 530 12.22 24.44 4.37
CA GLU A 530 13.18 25.17 3.56
C GLU A 530 12.82 26.67 3.47
N ASN A 531 13.61 27.54 4.08
CA ASN A 531 13.31 28.97 4.13
C ASN A 531 13.78 29.69 2.86
N VAL A 532 13.28 29.26 1.72
CA VAL A 532 13.52 29.85 0.40
C VAL A 532 12.21 30.33 -0.18
N GLU A 533 12.23 31.50 -0.85
CA GLU A 533 11.08 32.02 -1.60
C GLU A 533 11.19 31.61 -3.07
N GLN A 534 10.15 30.94 -3.55
CA GLN A 534 10.00 30.57 -4.97
C GLN A 534 8.86 31.41 -5.57
N ILE A 535 9.16 32.19 -6.60
CA ILE A 535 8.15 32.98 -7.31
C ILE A 535 7.38 32.02 -8.21
N VAL A 536 6.06 31.88 -7.94
CA VAL A 536 5.18 30.98 -8.70
C VAL A 536 4.73 31.64 -10.01
N ASP A 537 4.21 32.85 -9.91
CA ASP A 537 3.74 33.67 -11.05
C ASP A 537 3.72 35.17 -10.69
N SER A 538 3.08 35.99 -11.54
CA SER A 538 2.98 37.45 -11.31
C SER A 538 2.25 37.82 -10.02
N MET A 539 1.48 36.93 -9.39
CA MET A 539 0.66 37.18 -8.20
C MET A 539 1.11 36.40 -6.96
N GLN A 540 1.77 35.27 -7.13
CA GLN A 540 1.95 34.27 -6.08
C GLN A 540 3.42 33.96 -5.80
N ILE A 541 3.74 33.72 -4.53
CA ILE A 541 5.04 33.25 -4.01
C ILE A 541 4.79 32.02 -3.16
N ARG A 542 5.66 31.03 -3.22
CA ARG A 542 5.73 29.91 -2.31
C ARG A 542 6.95 30.03 -1.41
N ARG A 543 6.77 29.86 -0.11
CA ARG A 543 7.83 29.97 0.90
C ARG A 543 7.75 28.79 1.85
N GLY A 544 8.86 28.15 2.17
CA GLY A 544 8.94 27.19 3.27
C GLY A 544 8.94 27.89 4.63
N ASN A 545 8.78 27.12 5.71
CA ASN A 545 8.69 27.64 7.07
C ASN A 545 9.55 26.82 8.04
N SER A 546 10.72 27.33 8.39
CA SER A 546 11.66 26.66 9.31
C SER A 546 11.18 26.61 10.78
N GLN A 547 10.04 27.27 11.11
CA GLN A 547 9.46 27.28 12.45
C GLN A 547 8.45 26.13 12.68
N LEU A 548 8.18 25.30 11.68
CA LEU A 548 7.26 24.19 11.79
C LEU A 548 7.70 23.18 12.85
N LYS A 549 6.72 22.66 13.57
CA LYS A 549 6.92 21.66 14.63
C LYS A 549 6.16 20.36 14.30
N PRO A 550 6.65 19.22 14.79
CA PRO A 550 5.89 17.98 14.75
C PRO A 550 4.51 18.14 15.40
N TYR A 551 3.53 17.41 14.92
CA TYR A 551 2.17 17.43 15.42
C TYR A 551 1.68 16.02 15.79
N MET A 552 0.66 15.96 16.67
CA MET A 552 0.13 14.71 17.17
C MET A 552 -1.06 14.21 16.36
N VAL A 553 -1.10 12.90 16.14
CA VAL A 553 -2.17 12.20 15.42
C VAL A 553 -2.77 11.12 16.31
N TYR A 554 -4.08 11.20 16.52
CA TYR A 554 -4.90 10.22 17.22
C TYR A 554 -5.74 9.45 16.21
N ALA A 555 -5.50 8.16 16.08
CA ALA A 555 -6.21 7.31 15.13
C ALA A 555 -6.96 6.20 15.87
N HIS A 556 -8.24 6.05 15.59
CA HIS A 556 -9.12 5.02 16.15
C HIS A 556 -9.85 4.29 15.04
N SER A 557 -10.00 2.99 15.16
CA SER A 557 -10.83 2.23 14.22
C SER A 557 -11.61 1.10 14.90
N LEU A 558 -12.79 0.83 14.37
CA LEU A 558 -13.64 -0.31 14.70
C LEU A 558 -13.95 -1.06 13.42
N ASN A 559 -13.67 -2.35 13.41
CA ASN A 559 -13.85 -3.21 12.25
C ASN A 559 -14.65 -4.46 12.64
N TYR A 560 -15.79 -4.70 12.00
CA TYR A 560 -16.56 -5.94 12.07
C TYR A 560 -16.37 -6.72 10.79
N GLU A 561 -16.10 -8.02 10.88
CA GLU A 561 -15.91 -8.91 9.73
C GLU A 561 -16.67 -10.21 9.91
N MET A 562 -17.19 -10.70 8.79
CA MET A 562 -17.87 -11.97 8.69
C MET A 562 -17.48 -12.71 7.40
N SER A 563 -17.23 -14.00 7.52
CA SER A 563 -16.98 -14.89 6.37
C SER A 563 -17.84 -16.15 6.54
N LYS A 564 -18.87 -16.32 5.69
CA LYS A 564 -19.82 -17.45 5.77
C LYS A 564 -20.20 -17.96 4.37
N GLY A 565 -19.81 -19.19 4.09
CA GLY A 565 -20.09 -19.83 2.81
C GLY A 565 -19.48 -19.06 1.63
N ILE A 566 -20.30 -18.65 0.68
CA ILE A 566 -19.88 -17.87 -0.50
C ILE A 566 -19.72 -16.38 -0.21
N PHE A 567 -20.12 -15.91 0.97
CA PHE A 567 -20.10 -14.49 1.35
C PHE A 567 -18.94 -14.17 2.28
N ASN A 568 -18.25 -13.06 1.99
CA ASN A 568 -17.27 -12.45 2.87
C ASN A 568 -17.53 -10.93 2.86
N GLY A 569 -17.55 -10.30 4.03
CA GLY A 569 -17.82 -8.88 4.11
C GLY A 569 -17.52 -8.30 5.47
N GLY A 570 -17.63 -6.97 5.57
CA GLY A 570 -17.39 -6.26 6.81
C GLY A 570 -17.83 -4.82 6.78
N VAL A 571 -17.81 -4.23 7.95
CA VAL A 571 -18.08 -2.82 8.21
C VAL A 571 -16.88 -2.23 8.92
N TYR A 572 -16.39 -1.12 8.42
CA TYR A 572 -15.29 -0.36 8.98
C TYR A 572 -15.76 1.05 9.38
N VAL A 573 -15.36 1.50 10.56
CA VAL A 573 -15.48 2.89 11.02
C VAL A 573 -14.13 3.32 11.54
N GLY A 574 -13.55 4.37 10.98
CA GLY A 574 -12.25 4.93 11.39
C GLY A 574 -12.34 6.42 11.61
N HIS A 575 -11.76 6.89 12.70
CA HIS A 575 -11.62 8.31 13.02
C HIS A 575 -10.16 8.65 13.21
N ARG A 576 -9.72 9.74 12.57
CA ARG A 576 -8.38 10.29 12.71
C ARG A 576 -8.51 11.76 13.08
N TYR A 577 -7.84 12.15 14.14
CA TYR A 577 -7.73 13.54 14.61
C TYR A 577 -6.27 13.93 14.64
N SER A 578 -5.94 15.07 14.06
CA SER A 578 -4.61 15.68 14.10
C SER A 578 -4.70 16.97 14.91
N ASP A 579 -3.83 17.10 15.90
CA ASP A 579 -3.71 18.27 16.76
C ASP A 579 -2.52 19.11 16.28
N ASN A 580 -2.75 20.38 16.01
CA ASN A 580 -1.79 21.30 15.40
C ASN A 580 -1.16 20.81 14.07
N PRO A 581 -1.94 20.26 13.11
CA PRO A 581 -1.43 19.74 11.86
C PRO A 581 -0.76 20.84 11.04
N ILE A 582 0.22 20.45 10.22
CA ILE A 582 0.88 21.34 9.26
C ILE A 582 -0.04 21.41 8.03
N MET A 583 -0.60 22.59 7.77
CA MET A 583 -1.50 22.85 6.63
C MET A 583 -1.13 24.17 5.96
N GLU A 584 -1.46 24.30 4.67
CA GLU A 584 -1.17 25.49 3.90
C GLU A 584 -1.88 26.73 4.49
N SER A 585 -1.18 27.84 4.48
CA SER A 585 -1.65 29.17 4.84
C SER A 585 -1.25 30.16 3.74
N THR A 586 -2.12 31.13 3.46
CA THR A 586 -1.84 32.19 2.49
C THR A 586 -1.91 33.53 3.19
N THR A 587 -0.89 34.37 2.97
CA THR A 587 -0.83 35.76 3.45
C THR A 587 -0.71 36.70 2.25
N LEU A 588 -1.10 37.97 2.44
CA LEU A 588 -0.93 39.03 1.46
C LEU A 588 0.22 39.95 1.91
N GLU A 589 1.35 39.90 1.21
CA GLU A 589 2.57 40.66 1.52
C GLU A 589 3.00 41.47 0.29
N ASN A 590 3.10 42.77 0.41
CA ASN A 590 3.56 43.67 -0.68
C ASN A 590 2.81 43.47 -2.02
N GLY A 591 1.50 43.15 -1.96
CA GLY A 591 0.67 42.88 -3.12
C GLY A 591 0.82 41.50 -3.77
N LYS A 592 1.60 40.60 -3.14
CA LYS A 592 1.73 39.18 -3.53
C LYS A 592 1.08 38.26 -2.52
N PHE A 593 0.52 37.17 -2.99
CA PHE A 593 -0.06 36.11 -2.17
C PHE A 593 1.01 35.08 -1.86
N VAL A 594 1.45 35.05 -0.59
CA VAL A 594 2.52 34.16 -0.13
C VAL A 594 1.90 32.92 0.47
N ARG A 595 2.13 31.77 -0.17
CA ARG A 595 1.69 30.45 0.28
C ARG A 595 2.82 29.79 1.08
N SER A 596 2.53 29.38 2.30
CA SER A 596 3.47 28.66 3.17
C SER A 596 2.75 27.60 3.99
N MET A 597 3.50 26.69 4.62
CA MET A 597 2.96 25.74 5.57
C MET A 597 3.01 26.30 6.98
N GLU A 598 1.97 26.06 7.77
CA GLU A 598 1.88 26.47 9.17
C GLU A 598 1.25 25.38 10.05
N ASN A 599 1.62 25.37 11.34
CA ASN A 599 0.89 24.55 12.32
C ASN A 599 -0.48 25.19 12.59
N GLN A 600 -1.54 24.56 12.14
CA GLN A 600 -2.93 25.01 12.22
C GLN A 600 -3.63 24.40 13.44
N LYS A 601 -4.95 24.66 13.68
CA LYS A 601 -5.65 24.21 14.90
C LYS A 601 -5.89 22.71 14.93
N SER A 602 -6.62 22.19 13.95
CA SER A 602 -6.94 20.75 13.91
C SER A 602 -7.42 20.29 12.56
N TRP A 603 -7.25 19.02 12.31
CA TRP A 603 -7.85 18.33 11.17
C TRP A 603 -8.37 16.97 11.61
N GLN A 604 -9.57 16.60 11.15
CA GLN A 604 -10.11 15.28 11.45
C GLN A 604 -10.83 14.68 10.26
N ARG A 605 -10.87 13.36 10.24
CA ARG A 605 -11.54 12.57 9.22
C ARG A 605 -12.28 11.38 9.84
N LEU A 606 -13.56 11.26 9.52
CA LEU A 606 -14.38 10.09 9.81
C LEU A 606 -14.57 9.31 8.50
N ASN A 607 -14.12 8.06 8.46
CA ASN A 607 -14.33 7.13 7.37
C ASN A 607 -15.30 6.03 7.79
N THR A 608 -16.28 5.74 6.92
CA THR A 608 -17.12 4.54 7.05
C THR A 608 -17.06 3.77 5.74
N GLU A 609 -16.97 2.44 5.80
CA GLU A 609 -16.96 1.59 4.62
C GLU A 609 -17.69 0.27 4.89
N VAL A 610 -18.49 -0.15 3.92
CA VAL A 610 -19.08 -1.49 3.87
C VAL A 610 -18.48 -2.21 2.68
N SER A 611 -18.05 -3.45 2.89
CA SER A 611 -17.52 -4.30 1.81
C SER A 611 -18.21 -5.66 1.80
N ILE A 612 -18.50 -6.16 0.59
CA ILE A 612 -19.09 -7.48 0.35
C ILE A 612 -18.34 -8.14 -0.81
N SER A 613 -17.94 -9.39 -0.61
CA SER A 613 -17.39 -10.25 -1.66
C SER A 613 -18.22 -11.51 -1.76
N VAL A 614 -18.56 -11.90 -2.98
CA VAL A 614 -19.37 -13.08 -3.27
C VAL A 614 -18.64 -13.97 -4.26
N LYS A 615 -18.58 -15.28 -3.97
CA LYS A 615 -17.97 -16.31 -4.81
C LYS A 615 -19.01 -17.35 -5.22
N PRO A 616 -19.94 -17.03 -6.14
CA PRO A 616 -21.08 -17.90 -6.43
C PRO A 616 -20.68 -19.23 -7.06
N PHE A 617 -19.58 -19.27 -7.81
CA PHE A 617 -19.07 -20.45 -8.52
C PHE A 617 -17.64 -20.79 -8.08
N LYS A 618 -17.40 -20.78 -6.77
CA LYS A 618 -16.05 -21.01 -6.18
C LYS A 618 -15.01 -20.07 -6.80
N ASP A 619 -13.93 -20.62 -7.35
CA ASP A 619 -12.83 -19.85 -7.93
C ASP A 619 -13.08 -19.37 -9.37
N LEU A 620 -14.18 -19.80 -10.02
CA LEU A 620 -14.52 -19.38 -11.37
C LEU A 620 -14.97 -17.91 -11.43
N LEU A 621 -15.67 -17.44 -10.39
CA LEU A 621 -16.21 -16.08 -10.35
C LEU A 621 -16.11 -15.50 -8.95
N THR A 622 -15.44 -14.35 -8.84
CA THR A 622 -15.42 -13.53 -7.63
C THR A 622 -15.93 -12.14 -7.96
N MET A 623 -16.94 -11.68 -7.25
CA MET A 623 -17.43 -10.31 -7.31
C MET A 623 -17.19 -9.66 -5.96
N LYS A 624 -16.65 -8.45 -5.96
CA LYS A 624 -16.45 -7.67 -4.74
C LYS A 624 -16.97 -6.25 -4.96
N PHE A 625 -17.65 -5.74 -3.97
CA PHE A 625 -18.10 -4.37 -3.90
C PHE A 625 -17.72 -3.78 -2.55
N SER A 626 -17.20 -2.56 -2.55
CA SER A 626 -17.03 -1.74 -1.36
C SER A 626 -17.56 -0.34 -1.64
N GLY A 627 -18.12 0.29 -0.62
CA GLY A 627 -18.62 1.65 -0.71
C GLY A 627 -18.65 2.30 0.66
N GLY A 628 -18.43 3.60 0.68
CA GLY A 628 -18.31 4.31 1.93
C GLY A 628 -18.40 5.81 1.81
N MET A 629 -18.19 6.45 2.96
CA MET A 629 -18.21 7.88 3.13
C MET A 629 -16.93 8.31 3.86
N ALA A 630 -16.33 9.41 3.40
CA ALA A 630 -15.31 10.15 4.12
C ALA A 630 -15.84 11.53 4.44
N HIS A 631 -15.89 11.89 5.73
CA HIS A 631 -16.24 13.20 6.22
C HIS A 631 -15.01 13.86 6.84
N PHE A 632 -14.72 15.08 6.43
CA PHE A 632 -13.57 15.88 6.84
C PHE A 632 -14.05 17.12 7.60
N ASP A 633 -13.32 17.50 8.64
CA ASP A 633 -13.44 18.77 9.35
C ASP A 633 -12.03 19.34 9.49
N SER A 634 -11.79 20.49 8.87
CA SER A 634 -10.48 21.16 8.80
C SER A 634 -10.58 22.55 9.41
N ARG A 635 -9.81 22.80 10.47
CA ARG A 635 -9.81 24.05 11.23
C ARG A 635 -8.45 24.67 11.24
N GLY A 636 -8.30 25.77 10.55
CA GLY A 636 -7.13 26.63 10.61
C GLY A 636 -7.23 27.66 11.73
N LEU A 637 -6.26 28.57 11.77
CA LEU A 637 -6.28 29.71 12.68
C LEU A 637 -7.44 30.65 12.35
N ASN A 638 -7.77 30.81 11.06
CA ASN A 638 -8.73 31.78 10.55
C ASN A 638 -9.84 31.18 9.68
N TYR A 639 -9.93 29.84 9.56
CA TYR A 639 -10.94 29.18 8.74
C TYR A 639 -11.50 27.91 9.41
N HIS A 640 -12.68 27.48 8.92
CA HIS A 640 -13.30 26.21 9.27
C HIS A 640 -14.06 25.67 8.06
N HIS A 641 -13.60 24.53 7.53
CA HIS A 641 -14.24 23.87 6.40
C HIS A 641 -14.64 22.45 6.76
N THR A 642 -15.77 22.00 6.20
CA THR A 642 -16.22 20.61 6.29
C THR A 642 -16.50 20.09 4.88
N TYR A 643 -16.18 18.84 4.62
CA TYR A 643 -16.41 18.21 3.35
C TYR A 643 -16.82 16.75 3.52
N THR A 644 -17.79 16.28 2.73
CA THR A 644 -18.23 14.88 2.74
C THR A 644 -18.19 14.32 1.33
N ASN A 645 -17.52 13.19 1.19
CA ASN A 645 -17.39 12.47 -0.09
C ASN A 645 -17.90 11.04 0.02
N TRP A 646 -18.69 10.60 -0.98
CA TRP A 646 -19.12 9.22 -1.16
C TRP A 646 -18.31 8.57 -2.27
N TYR A 647 -17.80 7.37 -2.02
CA TYR A 647 -16.98 6.60 -2.95
C TYR A 647 -17.44 5.15 -3.03
N TYR A 648 -17.10 4.49 -4.12
CA TYR A 648 -17.31 3.04 -4.28
C TYR A 648 -16.25 2.42 -5.18
N ASN A 649 -16.05 1.12 -5.01
CA ASN A 649 -15.18 0.30 -5.85
C ASN A 649 -15.82 -1.07 -6.05
N GLY A 650 -16.07 -1.45 -7.30
CA GLY A 650 -16.61 -2.75 -7.70
C GLY A 650 -15.63 -3.50 -8.57
N THR A 651 -15.37 -4.76 -8.27
CA THR A 651 -14.54 -5.64 -9.09
C THR A 651 -15.23 -6.95 -9.41
N ILE A 652 -14.95 -7.45 -10.60
CA ILE A 652 -15.32 -8.78 -11.06
C ILE A 652 -14.07 -9.50 -11.57
N ASN A 653 -13.84 -10.72 -11.11
CA ASN A 653 -12.80 -11.61 -11.60
C ASN A 653 -13.45 -12.92 -12.01
N ALA A 654 -13.31 -13.28 -13.28
CA ALA A 654 -13.78 -14.57 -13.81
C ALA A 654 -12.61 -15.32 -14.42
N THR A 655 -12.51 -16.62 -14.14
CA THR A 655 -11.44 -17.49 -14.65
C THR A 655 -12.06 -18.77 -15.17
N TYR A 656 -11.78 -19.10 -16.43
CA TYR A 656 -12.22 -20.34 -17.05
C TYR A 656 -11.10 -20.96 -17.88
N LYS A 657 -10.65 -22.14 -17.48
CA LYS A 657 -9.47 -22.83 -18.08
C LYS A 657 -8.24 -21.89 -18.08
N ASP A 658 -7.76 -21.50 -19.24
CA ASP A 658 -6.61 -20.66 -19.46
C ASP A 658 -6.94 -19.19 -19.68
N TRP A 659 -8.23 -18.84 -19.66
CA TRP A 659 -8.73 -17.48 -19.79
C TRP A 659 -9.06 -16.86 -18.43
N SER A 660 -8.74 -15.60 -18.26
CA SER A 660 -9.19 -14.80 -17.13
C SER A 660 -9.70 -13.42 -17.60
N LEU A 661 -10.82 -13.01 -17.03
CA LEU A 661 -11.44 -11.71 -17.23
C LEU A 661 -11.36 -10.92 -15.92
N TYR A 662 -11.00 -9.67 -16.01
CA TYR A 662 -10.99 -8.71 -14.92
C TYR A 662 -11.79 -7.48 -15.29
N GLY A 663 -12.66 -7.02 -14.39
CA GLY A 663 -13.37 -5.75 -14.51
C GLY A 663 -13.29 -4.97 -13.21
N ASN A 664 -13.07 -3.65 -13.30
CA ASN A 664 -13.10 -2.74 -12.18
C ASN A 664 -13.88 -1.47 -12.55
N ILE A 665 -14.78 -1.07 -11.66
CA ILE A 665 -15.45 0.23 -11.70
C ILE A 665 -15.20 0.95 -10.39
N LYS A 666 -14.69 2.19 -10.46
CA LYS A 666 -14.31 2.95 -9.28
C LYS A 666 -14.80 4.39 -9.39
N LYS A 667 -15.46 4.89 -8.34
CA LYS A 667 -15.62 6.32 -8.07
C LYS A 667 -14.54 6.73 -7.08
N GLY A 668 -13.64 7.63 -7.50
CA GLY A 668 -12.54 8.12 -6.69
C GLY A 668 -13.02 8.77 -5.38
N ARG A 669 -12.23 8.63 -4.34
CA ARG A 669 -12.44 9.34 -3.09
C ARG A 669 -11.62 10.61 -3.10
N ASN A 670 -12.30 11.77 -3.10
CA ASN A 670 -11.63 13.06 -2.93
C ASN A 670 -11.01 13.16 -1.54
N ASN A 671 -9.92 13.88 -1.45
CA ASN A 671 -9.27 14.21 -0.18
C ASN A 671 -9.52 15.69 0.15
N PHE A 672 -9.61 16.01 1.44
CA PHE A 672 -9.73 17.39 1.91
C PHE A 672 -8.72 17.62 3.04
N TYR A 673 -7.79 18.55 2.83
CA TYR A 673 -6.75 18.86 3.82
C TYR A 673 -6.43 20.35 3.81
N GLY A 674 -6.41 20.98 4.98
CA GLY A 674 -6.33 22.42 5.07
C GLY A 674 -7.56 23.08 4.46
N GLU A 675 -7.34 23.89 3.45
CA GLU A 675 -8.35 24.55 2.64
C GLU A 675 -8.49 23.94 1.23
N THR A 676 -7.76 22.85 0.93
CA THR A 676 -7.70 22.26 -0.40
C THR A 676 -8.46 20.94 -0.47
N MET A 677 -9.33 20.83 -1.45
CA MET A 677 -10.02 19.60 -1.86
C MET A 677 -9.40 19.05 -3.13
N SER A 678 -8.65 17.96 -3.01
CA SER A 678 -8.08 17.24 -4.15
C SER A 678 -9.07 16.23 -4.72
N ARG A 679 -9.35 16.34 -6.01
CA ARG A 679 -10.26 15.48 -6.73
C ARG A 679 -9.53 14.25 -7.24
N ASN A 680 -9.88 13.09 -6.70
CA ASN A 680 -9.44 11.83 -7.25
C ASN A 680 -10.34 11.39 -8.41
N GLU A 681 -9.72 10.81 -9.39
CA GLU A 681 -10.37 10.35 -10.62
C GLU A 681 -11.26 9.12 -10.43
N ASN A 682 -12.29 9.04 -11.24
CA ASN A 682 -13.00 7.80 -11.50
C ASN A 682 -12.16 6.98 -12.49
N PHE A 683 -11.84 5.75 -12.13
CA PHE A 683 -10.97 4.90 -12.95
C PHE A 683 -11.63 3.55 -13.20
N HIS A 684 -11.80 3.21 -14.48
CA HIS A 684 -12.44 1.97 -14.90
C HIS A 684 -11.47 1.14 -15.73
N VAL A 685 -11.48 -0.16 -15.52
CA VAL A 685 -10.60 -1.11 -16.23
C VAL A 685 -11.39 -2.33 -16.65
N ILE A 686 -11.16 -2.78 -17.87
CA ILE A 686 -11.60 -4.10 -18.35
C ILE A 686 -10.38 -4.77 -18.96
N GLY A 687 -10.07 -5.99 -18.53
CA GLY A 687 -8.91 -6.73 -19.02
C GLY A 687 -9.22 -8.21 -19.20
N MET A 688 -8.50 -8.83 -20.13
CA MET A 688 -8.56 -10.25 -20.41
C MET A 688 -7.15 -10.79 -20.60
N ASN A 689 -6.85 -11.93 -19.99
CA ASN A 689 -5.58 -12.63 -20.16
C ASN A 689 -5.84 -14.06 -20.63
N TYR A 690 -4.95 -14.54 -21.48
CA TYR A 690 -4.84 -15.94 -21.89
C TYR A 690 -3.47 -16.48 -21.49
N ARG A 691 -3.43 -17.58 -20.73
CA ARG A 691 -2.20 -18.20 -20.26
C ARG A 691 -2.00 -19.58 -20.88
N HIS A 692 -0.89 -19.76 -21.57
CA HIS A 692 -0.45 -21.07 -22.06
C HIS A 692 0.93 -21.39 -21.50
N LYS A 693 0.99 -22.38 -20.59
CA LYS A 693 2.25 -22.78 -19.90
C LYS A 693 2.95 -21.57 -19.25
N SER A 694 4.14 -21.22 -19.75
CA SER A 694 4.98 -20.12 -19.28
C SER A 694 4.67 -18.78 -19.94
N LEU A 695 3.81 -18.75 -20.96
CA LEU A 695 3.44 -17.54 -21.70
C LEU A 695 2.07 -17.06 -21.27
N THR A 696 1.94 -15.76 -20.98
CA THR A 696 0.66 -15.09 -20.77
C THR A 696 0.55 -13.93 -21.75
N LEU A 697 -0.57 -13.88 -22.47
CA LEU A 697 -0.94 -12.78 -23.35
C LEU A 697 -2.12 -12.04 -22.71
N GLY A 698 -2.04 -10.73 -22.67
CA GLY A 698 -3.09 -9.90 -22.06
C GLY A 698 -3.48 -8.72 -22.94
N MET A 699 -4.71 -8.30 -22.76
CA MET A 699 -5.25 -7.05 -23.30
C MET A 699 -6.08 -6.37 -22.21
N MET A 700 -5.87 -5.08 -22.02
CA MET A 700 -6.58 -4.28 -21.04
C MET A 700 -6.98 -2.95 -21.66
N THR A 701 -8.17 -2.47 -21.36
CA THR A 701 -8.58 -1.11 -21.68
C THR A 701 -8.76 -0.30 -20.39
N LEU A 702 -8.19 0.89 -20.37
CA LEU A 702 -8.29 1.87 -19.29
C LEU A 702 -9.35 2.89 -19.64
N ASN A 703 -10.18 3.24 -18.67
CA ASN A 703 -11.26 4.23 -18.79
C ASN A 703 -12.17 4.05 -20.02
N PRO A 704 -12.69 2.84 -20.30
CA PRO A 704 -13.47 2.59 -21.52
C PRO A 704 -14.75 3.43 -21.65
N PHE A 705 -15.25 3.98 -20.53
CA PHE A 705 -16.52 4.72 -20.46
C PHE A 705 -16.33 6.24 -20.38
N THR A 706 -15.09 6.74 -20.32
CA THR A 706 -14.78 8.15 -20.15
C THR A 706 -14.20 8.72 -21.44
N LYS A 707 -14.61 9.91 -21.88
CA LYS A 707 -14.04 10.57 -23.07
C LYS A 707 -12.73 11.29 -22.76
N THR A 708 -12.67 11.96 -21.61
CA THR A 708 -11.50 12.73 -21.17
C THR A 708 -11.28 12.46 -19.70
N TRP A 709 -10.08 12.08 -19.33
CA TRP A 709 -9.68 11.98 -17.94
C TRP A 709 -9.55 13.39 -17.36
N LYS A 710 -9.96 13.57 -16.10
CA LYS A 710 -9.85 14.87 -15.41
C LYS A 710 -9.55 14.68 -13.91
N GLY A 711 -8.65 15.51 -13.43
CA GLY A 711 -8.34 15.71 -12.02
C GLY A 711 -8.29 17.18 -11.67
N GLY A 712 -7.69 17.53 -10.54
CA GLY A 712 -7.40 18.88 -10.11
C GLY A 712 -7.86 19.19 -8.70
N ASP A 713 -7.62 20.41 -8.27
CA ASP A 713 -7.81 20.87 -6.91
C ASP A 713 -8.80 22.05 -6.84
N ASP A 714 -9.54 22.11 -5.73
CA ASP A 714 -10.32 23.30 -5.33
C ASP A 714 -9.71 23.82 -4.02
N ASN A 715 -9.14 25.02 -4.06
CA ASN A 715 -8.64 25.72 -2.88
C ASN A 715 -9.70 26.73 -2.41
N TYR A 716 -10.09 26.64 -1.14
CA TYR A 716 -11.13 27.49 -0.54
C TYR A 716 -10.55 28.60 0.35
N ASN A 717 -9.26 28.96 0.15
CA ASN A 717 -8.62 30.04 0.89
C ASN A 717 -9.38 31.36 0.73
N ALA A 718 -9.52 32.13 1.81
CA ALA A 718 -10.27 33.37 1.78
C ALA A 718 -9.60 34.51 0.99
N LEU A 719 -8.26 34.47 0.85
CA LEU A 719 -7.49 35.52 0.15
C LEU A 719 -7.29 35.19 -1.34
N ALA A 720 -7.04 33.90 -1.65
CA ALA A 720 -6.70 33.46 -3.01
C ALA A 720 -7.38 32.12 -3.34
N PRO A 721 -8.73 32.04 -3.36
CA PRO A 721 -9.41 30.81 -3.75
C PRO A 721 -9.15 30.48 -5.22
N SER A 722 -9.03 29.16 -5.51
CA SER A 722 -8.77 28.69 -6.87
C SER A 722 -9.50 27.38 -7.19
N LYS A 723 -9.74 27.15 -8.48
CA LYS A 723 -10.28 25.90 -9.02
C LYS A 723 -9.46 25.47 -10.22
N GLU A 724 -8.58 24.51 -9.99
CA GLU A 724 -7.76 23.92 -11.04
C GLU A 724 -8.42 22.65 -11.59
N ARG A 725 -8.33 22.47 -12.92
CA ARG A 725 -8.74 21.27 -13.61
C ARG A 725 -7.70 20.86 -14.65
N ILE A 726 -7.15 19.67 -14.48
CA ILE A 726 -6.24 19.05 -15.44
C ILE A 726 -7.04 18.06 -16.28
N TYR A 727 -6.87 18.13 -17.57
CA TYR A 727 -7.52 17.28 -18.56
C TYR A 727 -6.47 16.51 -19.35
N ILE A 728 -6.75 15.21 -19.61
CA ILE A 728 -5.89 14.34 -20.40
C ILE A 728 -6.76 13.58 -21.40
N GLY A 729 -6.65 13.92 -22.68
CA GLY A 729 -7.48 13.35 -23.74
C GLY A 729 -7.15 11.90 -24.05
N ASN A 730 -5.87 11.59 -24.17
CA ASN A 730 -5.37 10.30 -24.69
C ASN A 730 -5.46 9.12 -23.69
N LEU A 731 -5.65 9.38 -22.38
CA LEU A 731 -5.79 8.31 -21.38
C LEU A 731 -7.15 7.63 -21.37
N SER A 732 -8.10 8.16 -22.10
CA SER A 732 -9.44 7.58 -22.22
C SER A 732 -9.48 6.54 -23.32
N ARG A 733 -10.07 5.37 -23.02
CA ARG A 733 -10.20 4.24 -23.95
C ARG A 733 -8.85 3.67 -24.43
N MET A 734 -7.79 3.86 -23.63
CA MET A 734 -6.47 3.35 -23.96
C MET A 734 -6.47 1.82 -23.90
N MET A 735 -5.91 1.20 -24.93
CA MET A 735 -5.65 -0.23 -24.99
C MET A 735 -4.18 -0.51 -24.65
N VAL A 736 -3.97 -1.40 -23.69
CA VAL A 736 -2.66 -1.88 -23.30
C VAL A 736 -2.59 -3.38 -23.60
N PHE A 737 -1.56 -3.78 -24.33
CA PHE A 737 -1.26 -5.18 -24.64
C PHE A 737 -0.10 -5.64 -23.78
N SER A 738 -0.21 -6.84 -23.23
CA SER A 738 0.83 -7.40 -22.38
C SER A 738 1.28 -8.78 -22.84
N VAL A 739 2.58 -9.01 -22.72
CA VAL A 739 3.23 -10.31 -22.95
C VAL A 739 4.07 -10.61 -21.71
N SER A 740 3.80 -11.72 -21.05
CA SER A 740 4.58 -12.18 -19.91
C SER A 740 5.13 -13.57 -20.19
N TYR A 741 6.43 -13.75 -20.01
CA TYR A 741 7.09 -15.03 -20.14
C TYR A 741 7.91 -15.39 -18.90
N ASN A 742 7.70 -16.60 -18.36
CA ASN A 742 8.36 -17.09 -17.15
C ASN A 742 9.04 -18.42 -17.40
N PHE A 743 10.37 -18.43 -17.42
CA PHE A 743 11.18 -19.64 -17.55
C PHE A 743 11.76 -20.04 -16.20
N ASN A 744 11.53 -21.29 -15.79
CA ASN A 744 11.96 -21.84 -14.51
C ASN A 744 12.86 -23.05 -14.72
N PHE A 745 13.92 -23.15 -13.90
CA PHE A 745 14.81 -24.30 -13.89
C PHE A 745 15.22 -24.68 -12.47
N GLY A 746 15.58 -25.96 -12.25
CA GLY A 746 16.01 -26.51 -10.96
C GLY A 746 14.87 -26.91 -10.00
N ARG A 747 15.22 -27.34 -8.77
CA ARG A 747 14.30 -27.84 -7.75
C ARG A 747 13.82 -26.76 -6.78
N LYS A 748 12.58 -26.86 -6.28
CA LYS A 748 11.97 -25.91 -5.33
C LYS A 748 12.09 -26.41 -3.89
N PHE A 749 12.52 -25.55 -2.96
CA PHE A 749 12.57 -25.83 -1.52
C PHE A 749 12.19 -24.60 -0.69
N SER A 750 11.95 -24.77 0.64
CA SER A 750 11.57 -23.71 1.57
C SER A 750 12.77 -23.01 2.20
N SER A 751 12.66 -21.72 2.53
CA SER A 751 13.77 -20.93 3.11
C SER A 751 13.29 -19.89 4.11
N VAL A 752 14.24 -19.28 4.85
CA VAL A 752 14.05 -18.23 5.85
C VAL A 752 13.79 -16.86 5.21
N GLU A 753 13.06 -16.00 5.92
CA GLU A 753 12.55 -14.71 5.46
C GLU A 753 13.34 -13.54 6.09
N LYS A 754 13.68 -12.52 5.29
CA LYS A 754 14.16 -11.21 5.74
C LYS A 754 13.00 -10.44 6.40
N ARG A 755 13.24 -9.76 7.54
CA ARG A 755 12.16 -9.13 8.32
C ARG A 755 12.25 -7.61 8.43
N LEU A 756 13.31 -6.98 7.86
CA LEU A 756 13.52 -5.54 7.86
C LEU A 756 14.01 -5.04 6.50
N ASN A 757 13.54 -3.88 6.09
CA ASN A 757 14.06 -3.11 4.98
C ASN A 757 13.68 -1.64 5.14
N ASN A 758 14.63 -0.73 4.95
CA ASN A 758 14.44 0.71 5.04
C ASN A 758 14.77 1.36 3.69
N GLU A 759 14.15 2.48 3.40
CA GLU A 759 14.36 3.24 2.17
C GLU A 759 14.09 4.72 2.44
N ASP A 760 14.86 5.60 1.81
CA ASP A 760 14.62 7.05 1.78
C ASP A 760 14.42 7.49 0.32
N LYS A 761 13.34 8.23 0.03
CA LYS A 761 12.97 8.74 -1.30
C LYS A 761 12.63 10.22 -1.29
N ASP A 762 12.61 10.87 -0.11
CA ASP A 762 12.35 12.31 0.00
C ASP A 762 13.58 13.10 -0.45
N SER A 763 13.49 13.85 -1.53
CA SER A 763 14.59 14.67 -2.08
C SER A 763 14.96 15.87 -1.19
N GLY A 764 13.99 16.36 -0.40
CA GLY A 764 14.16 17.57 0.42
C GLY A 764 14.19 18.87 -0.37
N VAL A 765 13.72 18.90 -1.60
CA VAL A 765 13.73 20.09 -2.48
C VAL A 765 12.36 20.77 -2.49
N LEU A 766 12.31 22.09 -2.25
CA LEU A 766 11.12 22.91 -2.42
C LEU A 766 10.95 23.30 -3.90
N ASP A 767 9.80 22.95 -4.47
CA ASP A 767 9.45 23.28 -5.84
C ASP A 767 8.49 24.48 -5.91
N ALA A 768 8.71 25.37 -6.91
CA ALA A 768 7.83 26.50 -7.21
C ALA A 768 6.58 26.09 -8.01
N GLY A 769 6.51 24.85 -8.52
CA GLY A 769 5.33 24.33 -9.21
C GLY A 769 4.07 24.34 -8.33
N LYS A 770 2.89 24.47 -8.96
CA LYS A 770 1.58 24.47 -8.28
C LYS A 770 1.24 23.09 -7.72
#